data_ea714e85d7986dde7fa914a0d1fca8c6
#
_entry.id   ea714e85d7986dde7fa914a0d1fca8c6
#
_cell.length_a   1.000
_cell.length_b   1.000
_cell.length_c   1.000
_cell.angle_alpha   90.00
_cell.angle_beta   90.00
_cell.angle_gamma   90.00
#
_symmetry.space_group_name_H-M   'P 1'
#
loop_
_entity.id
_entity.type
_entity.pdbx_description
1 polymer ?
#
loop_
_entity_poly.entity_id
_entity_poly.type
_entity_poly.pdbx_seq_one_letter_code
_entity_poly.pdbx_strand_id
1 'polypeptide(L)'
;LLNTLPTVLKYLPVEKAQDARSFMLSFQYWLGGTPDNLRNFLLMLADKYVFPRGESGRAAVVVAEPEVFPDLGIWHPLAPGMFEDLKEYLNWNSSRADLSEKARNGPVIGLVLQRSHIVTGDEAHYVAIIQELEYRGATVIPVFCGGLDFTKPVNAFFYDPLNPDMPLVDGVVSLTGFALVGGPARQDHPKAIEVLKKLNRPYMVALPLVFQTTQEWEESDLGLHPVQVALQIAIPELDGAIEPIVLSGRDDATGKAHTLQDRVEAIAERAIRWASLRIKPRAEKKLAITVFSFPPDKGNVGTAAYLDVFGSIFRVLEEMKAKGYDVQNMPRDSKALMEAVINDPEALQGAPELAIAHRMSVEEYESLTPYSERLEENWGKPPGNLNSDGTNLLIYGRHFGNVFVGVQPTFGYEGDPMRLLYSRSASPHHGFAAYYTYLEKVWQADAVLHFGTHGSLEFMPGKQMGMSETCYPDSLIGALPNLYYYAANNPSEATIAKRRGYASTISYLTPPAENAGLYRGLKELGELVGSYQQLREGSRGVQIVNAIVETARQCNLDKDVVLPDADASEIGLDGRDGVVGAVYRQLMEIESRLLPCGLHTIGKPPTAEEAIATLVNIAALEREEDGLRSLPGLLAESRGRTIADIYKGNDDGVLVDVELNRTITEVCRAAVGAMVKAVTGADGRVTLRQNFAWLFALLEKFGFQLPSPWLSACRAAGFPGVDQAELDKLFGYLRFCLEQICADMEMQSLLKALDGEYVL
;
A
#
# COMPACT_ATOMS: atom_id res chain seq x y z
N LEU A 1 -32.79 -21.62 -17.97
CA LEU A 1 -33.17 -23.06 -18.00
C LEU A 1 -33.81 -23.47 -16.67
N LEU A 2 -33.16 -23.26 -15.50
CA LEU A 2 -33.69 -23.65 -14.19
C LEU A 2 -35.02 -22.99 -13.85
N ASN A 3 -35.28 -21.74 -14.25
CA ASN A 3 -36.49 -21.00 -13.91
C ASN A 3 -37.68 -21.26 -14.87
N THR A 4 -37.43 -21.64 -16.12
CA THR A 4 -38.46 -21.78 -17.13
C THR A 4 -38.86 -23.24 -17.41
N LEU A 5 -37.86 -24.15 -17.37
CA LEU A 5 -38.11 -25.54 -17.73
C LEU A 5 -39.04 -26.29 -16.74
N PRO A 6 -38.96 -26.09 -15.39
CA PRO A 6 -39.90 -26.70 -14.45
C PRO A 6 -41.37 -26.35 -14.75
N THR A 7 -41.62 -25.13 -15.19
CA THR A 7 -42.97 -24.67 -15.53
C THR A 7 -43.50 -25.42 -16.77
N VAL A 8 -42.66 -25.62 -17.79
CA VAL A 8 -43.03 -26.39 -18.99
C VAL A 8 -43.25 -27.86 -18.69
N LEU A 9 -42.33 -28.45 -17.91
CA LEU A 9 -42.39 -29.86 -17.51
C LEU A 9 -43.64 -30.20 -16.65
N LYS A 10 -44.20 -29.20 -15.97
CA LYS A 10 -45.44 -29.33 -15.16
C LYS A 10 -46.59 -29.93 -15.95
N TYR A 11 -46.68 -29.58 -17.23
CA TYR A 11 -47.80 -29.96 -18.12
C TYR A 11 -47.56 -31.30 -18.87
N LEU A 12 -46.39 -31.93 -18.70
CA LEU A 12 -46.07 -33.21 -19.36
C LEU A 12 -46.38 -34.37 -18.41
N PRO A 13 -47.46 -35.19 -18.68
CA PRO A 13 -47.84 -36.29 -17.79
C PRO A 13 -47.00 -37.54 -17.99
N VAL A 14 -45.69 -37.40 -18.13
CA VAL A 14 -44.71 -38.46 -18.29
C VAL A 14 -43.85 -38.52 -17.04
N GLU A 15 -43.74 -39.70 -16.41
CA GLU A 15 -43.03 -39.92 -15.15
C GLU A 15 -41.62 -39.34 -15.18
N LYS A 16 -40.82 -39.66 -16.20
CA LYS A 16 -39.48 -39.10 -16.39
C LYS A 16 -39.43 -37.59 -16.50
N ALA A 17 -40.45 -36.96 -17.07
CA ALA A 17 -40.53 -35.51 -17.14
C ALA A 17 -40.85 -34.91 -15.78
N GLN A 18 -41.68 -35.58 -14.96
CA GLN A 18 -41.97 -35.15 -13.60
C GLN A 18 -40.76 -35.34 -12.66
N ASP A 19 -39.94 -36.39 -12.89
CA ASP A 19 -38.68 -36.57 -12.16
C ASP A 19 -37.65 -35.49 -12.53
N ALA A 20 -37.52 -35.20 -13.80
CA ALA A 20 -36.69 -34.07 -14.27
C ALA A 20 -37.15 -32.73 -13.67
N ARG A 21 -38.48 -32.52 -13.59
CA ARG A 21 -39.05 -31.31 -12.92
C ARG A 21 -38.66 -31.31 -11.43
N SER A 22 -38.84 -32.43 -10.72
CA SER A 22 -38.48 -32.51 -9.30
C SER A 22 -37.00 -32.25 -9.06
N PHE A 23 -36.13 -32.79 -9.92
CA PHE A 23 -34.70 -32.53 -9.88
C PHE A 23 -34.39 -31.02 -10.01
N MET A 24 -35.00 -30.35 -10.98
CA MET A 24 -34.82 -28.90 -11.16
C MET A 24 -35.40 -28.06 -10.00
N LEU A 25 -36.58 -28.44 -9.49
CA LEU A 25 -37.16 -27.82 -8.31
C LEU A 25 -36.27 -27.99 -7.07
N SER A 26 -35.61 -29.16 -6.93
CA SER A 26 -34.65 -29.41 -5.87
C SER A 26 -33.52 -28.36 -5.87
N PHE A 27 -32.99 -28.02 -7.06
CA PHE A 27 -32.01 -26.94 -7.19
C PHE A 27 -32.59 -25.58 -6.86
N GLN A 28 -33.82 -25.28 -7.28
CA GLN A 28 -34.45 -24.00 -6.97
C GLN A 28 -34.66 -23.81 -5.46
N TYR A 29 -35.18 -24.84 -4.78
CA TYR A 29 -35.29 -24.82 -3.31
C TYR A 29 -33.95 -24.69 -2.61
N TRP A 30 -32.96 -25.45 -3.06
CA TRP A 30 -31.61 -25.40 -2.48
C TRP A 30 -30.92 -24.07 -2.69
N LEU A 31 -30.96 -23.53 -3.91
CA LEU A 31 -30.35 -22.23 -4.25
C LEU A 31 -31.11 -21.05 -3.62
N GLY A 32 -32.43 -21.20 -3.38
CA GLY A 32 -33.21 -20.22 -2.64
C GLY A 32 -32.80 -20.13 -1.16
N GLY A 33 -32.43 -21.28 -0.55
CA GLY A 33 -31.78 -21.35 0.76
C GLY A 33 -32.57 -20.88 1.97
N THR A 34 -33.82 -20.42 1.82
CA THR A 34 -34.65 -20.02 2.97
C THR A 34 -35.10 -21.23 3.77
N PRO A 35 -35.39 -21.09 5.09
CA PRO A 35 -35.97 -22.17 5.88
C PRO A 35 -37.24 -22.76 5.25
N ASP A 36 -38.09 -21.93 4.65
CA ASP A 36 -39.31 -22.38 3.98
C ASP A 36 -39.00 -23.13 2.68
N ASN A 37 -38.04 -22.68 1.89
CA ASN A 37 -37.58 -23.43 0.72
C ASN A 37 -37.02 -24.80 1.11
N LEU A 38 -36.16 -24.86 2.14
CA LEU A 38 -35.58 -26.13 2.61
C LEU A 38 -36.65 -27.07 3.17
N ARG A 39 -37.63 -26.53 3.90
CA ARG A 39 -38.79 -27.30 4.37
C ARG A 39 -39.58 -27.88 3.21
N ASN A 40 -39.95 -27.05 2.23
CA ASN A 40 -40.73 -27.47 1.06
C ASN A 40 -39.92 -28.45 0.17
N PHE A 41 -38.61 -28.30 0.09
CA PHE A 41 -37.74 -29.29 -0.56
C PHE A 41 -37.85 -30.70 0.07
N LEU A 42 -37.70 -30.75 1.40
CA LEU A 42 -37.86 -32.04 2.11
C LEU A 42 -39.29 -32.61 1.99
N LEU A 43 -40.31 -31.76 2.08
CA LEU A 43 -41.71 -32.17 1.91
C LEU A 43 -41.96 -32.67 0.49
N MET A 44 -41.40 -32.04 -0.55
CA MET A 44 -41.51 -32.50 -1.93
C MET A 44 -40.89 -33.88 -2.14
N LEU A 45 -39.67 -34.07 -1.61
CA LEU A 45 -39.01 -35.36 -1.72
C LEU A 45 -39.77 -36.45 -0.95
N ALA A 46 -40.26 -36.16 0.25
CA ALA A 46 -41.05 -37.07 1.05
C ALA A 46 -42.35 -37.47 0.34
N ASP A 47 -43.09 -36.50 -0.19
CA ASP A 47 -44.34 -36.72 -0.88
C ASP A 47 -44.20 -37.58 -2.17
N LYS A 48 -43.13 -37.32 -2.94
CA LYS A 48 -42.96 -37.95 -4.24
C LYS A 48 -42.23 -39.30 -4.20
N TYR A 49 -41.25 -39.46 -3.29
CA TYR A 49 -40.30 -40.58 -3.37
C TYR A 49 -40.28 -41.44 -2.11
N VAL A 50 -40.74 -40.95 -0.95
CA VAL A 50 -40.68 -41.73 0.32
C VAL A 50 -42.02 -42.34 0.66
N PHE A 51 -43.12 -41.61 0.50
CA PHE A 51 -44.43 -42.08 0.88
C PHE A 51 -45.19 -42.63 -0.35
N PRO A 52 -45.68 -43.88 -0.29
CA PRO A 52 -46.44 -44.47 -1.40
C PRO A 52 -47.70 -43.69 -1.72
N ARG A 53 -47.91 -43.39 -3.00
CA ARG A 53 -49.16 -42.80 -3.48
C ARG A 53 -50.29 -43.81 -3.46
N GLY A 54 -51.34 -43.54 -2.70
CA GLY A 54 -52.56 -44.39 -2.70
C GLY A 54 -52.93 -45.04 -1.37
N GLU A 55 -52.26 -44.79 -0.28
CA GLU A 55 -52.74 -45.18 1.05
C GLU A 55 -53.96 -44.34 1.43
N SER A 56 -55.11 -44.99 1.58
CA SER A 56 -56.35 -44.37 2.04
C SER A 56 -56.23 -43.86 3.46
N GLY A 57 -56.33 -42.53 3.66
CA GLY A 57 -56.29 -41.90 4.97
C GLY A 57 -55.11 -40.94 5.19
N ARG A 58 -54.21 -40.78 4.26
CA ARG A 58 -53.10 -39.79 4.35
C ARG A 58 -53.59 -38.38 3.98
N ALA A 59 -53.33 -37.42 4.86
CA ALA A 59 -53.54 -36.03 4.52
C ALA A 59 -52.58 -35.61 3.38
N ALA A 60 -53.11 -34.84 2.42
CA ALA A 60 -52.28 -34.29 1.35
C ALA A 60 -51.20 -33.37 1.89
N VAL A 61 -49.94 -33.63 1.55
CA VAL A 61 -48.84 -32.75 1.90
C VAL A 61 -48.88 -31.52 1.00
N VAL A 62 -49.06 -30.37 1.57
CA VAL A 62 -49.03 -29.10 0.84
C VAL A 62 -47.56 -28.68 0.69
N VAL A 63 -47.08 -28.68 -0.55
CA VAL A 63 -45.74 -28.22 -0.92
C VAL A 63 -45.86 -26.91 -1.70
N ALA A 64 -45.36 -25.83 -1.16
CA ALA A 64 -45.30 -24.57 -1.87
C ALA A 64 -44.23 -24.61 -2.97
N GLU A 65 -44.45 -23.92 -4.08
CA GLU A 65 -43.42 -23.76 -5.12
C GLU A 65 -42.20 -23.00 -4.54
N PRO A 66 -40.98 -23.26 -5.07
CA PRO A 66 -39.80 -22.60 -4.55
C PRO A 66 -39.86 -21.08 -4.73
N GLU A 67 -39.50 -20.38 -3.68
CA GLU A 67 -39.25 -18.94 -3.74
C GLU A 67 -37.89 -18.71 -4.41
N VAL A 68 -37.89 -17.99 -5.51
CA VAL A 68 -36.71 -17.72 -6.33
C VAL A 68 -36.32 -16.25 -6.17
N PHE A 69 -35.07 -16.03 -5.82
CA PHE A 69 -34.51 -14.69 -5.65
C PHE A 69 -33.69 -14.28 -6.88
N PRO A 70 -33.64 -12.99 -7.21
CA PRO A 70 -32.83 -12.49 -8.31
C PRO A 70 -31.33 -12.74 -8.07
N ASP A 71 -30.56 -12.92 -9.14
CA ASP A 71 -29.11 -13.10 -9.07
C ASP A 71 -28.38 -11.80 -8.76
N LEU A 72 -28.95 -10.67 -9.16
CA LEU A 72 -28.46 -9.31 -8.90
C LEU A 72 -29.61 -8.46 -8.42
N GLY A 73 -29.36 -7.56 -7.48
CA GLY A 73 -30.37 -6.63 -7.03
C GLY A 73 -29.87 -5.69 -5.95
N ILE A 74 -30.81 -4.87 -5.49
CA ILE A 74 -30.62 -3.94 -4.38
C ILE A 74 -31.55 -4.41 -3.26
N TRP A 75 -31.03 -4.47 -2.04
CA TRP A 75 -31.79 -4.87 -0.88
C TRP A 75 -31.67 -3.83 0.23
N HIS A 76 -32.79 -3.49 0.85
CA HIS A 76 -32.82 -2.61 2.01
C HIS A 76 -33.78 -3.16 3.06
N PRO A 77 -33.44 -3.14 4.39
CA PRO A 77 -34.24 -3.77 5.41
C PRO A 77 -35.66 -3.20 5.55
N LEU A 78 -35.89 -1.95 5.15
CA LEU A 78 -37.18 -1.29 5.21
C LEU A 78 -37.95 -1.36 3.89
N ALA A 79 -37.36 -1.96 2.84
CA ALA A 79 -38.01 -2.07 1.54
C ALA A 79 -39.07 -3.19 1.54
N PRO A 80 -40.10 -3.09 0.69
CA PRO A 80 -41.13 -4.13 0.57
C PRO A 80 -40.61 -5.43 -0.06
N GLY A 81 -39.41 -5.41 -0.63
CA GLY A 81 -38.76 -6.54 -1.29
C GLY A 81 -37.42 -6.14 -1.88
N MET A 82 -36.85 -7.03 -2.71
CA MET A 82 -35.62 -6.78 -3.47
C MET A 82 -35.96 -6.03 -4.76
N PHE A 83 -35.12 -5.05 -5.12
CA PHE A 83 -35.26 -4.33 -6.39
C PHE A 83 -34.29 -4.89 -7.43
N GLU A 84 -34.79 -5.14 -8.63
CA GLU A 84 -33.97 -5.50 -9.79
C GLU A 84 -33.67 -4.28 -10.69
N ASP A 85 -34.36 -3.16 -10.46
CA ASP A 85 -34.19 -1.89 -11.20
C ASP A 85 -33.76 -0.76 -10.26
N LEU A 86 -32.68 -0.07 -10.65
CA LEU A 86 -32.10 1.03 -9.85
C LEU A 86 -33.07 2.21 -9.73
N LYS A 87 -33.83 2.53 -10.78
CA LYS A 87 -34.78 3.67 -10.74
C LYS A 87 -35.93 3.41 -9.78
N GLU A 88 -36.39 2.17 -9.72
CA GLU A 88 -37.43 1.78 -8.75
C GLU A 88 -36.90 1.94 -7.32
N TYR A 89 -35.67 1.48 -7.04
CA TYR A 89 -35.03 1.68 -5.75
C TYR A 89 -34.87 3.16 -5.41
N LEU A 90 -34.32 3.98 -6.31
CA LEU A 90 -34.11 5.41 -6.07
C LEU A 90 -35.44 6.15 -5.83
N ASN A 91 -36.51 5.82 -6.58
CA ASN A 91 -37.83 6.38 -6.37
C ASN A 91 -38.40 5.99 -5.01
N TRP A 92 -38.31 4.72 -4.62
CA TRP A 92 -38.70 4.26 -3.30
C TRP A 92 -37.93 4.97 -2.22
N ASN A 93 -36.57 4.98 -2.29
CA ASN A 93 -35.69 5.58 -1.28
C ASN A 93 -35.97 7.09 -1.12
N SER A 94 -36.19 7.81 -2.20
CA SER A 94 -36.53 9.24 -2.16
C SER A 94 -37.89 9.52 -1.51
N SER A 95 -38.85 8.58 -1.58
CA SER A 95 -40.19 8.70 -1.01
C SER A 95 -40.24 8.36 0.50
N ARG A 96 -39.17 7.82 1.08
CA ARG A 96 -39.12 7.42 2.50
C ARG A 96 -39.27 8.64 3.42
N ALA A 97 -40.23 8.56 4.35
CA ALA A 97 -40.42 9.62 5.35
C ALA A 97 -39.44 9.58 6.51
N ASP A 98 -38.86 8.41 6.76
CA ASP A 98 -37.90 8.15 7.83
C ASP A 98 -36.46 8.61 7.52
N LEU A 99 -36.13 8.80 6.24
CA LEU A 99 -34.81 9.25 5.82
C LEU A 99 -34.67 10.77 6.12
N SER A 100 -33.65 11.12 6.90
CA SER A 100 -33.38 12.50 7.29
C SER A 100 -33.00 13.39 6.10
N GLU A 101 -33.24 14.70 6.18
CA GLU A 101 -32.80 15.66 5.16
C GLU A 101 -31.25 15.66 5.04
N LYS A 102 -30.56 15.47 6.17
CA LYS A 102 -29.10 15.34 6.18
C LYS A 102 -28.64 14.16 5.31
N ALA A 103 -29.30 12.99 5.44
CA ALA A 103 -28.97 11.82 4.64
C ALA A 103 -29.29 11.99 3.15
N ARG A 104 -30.41 12.66 2.83
CA ARG A 104 -30.79 12.96 1.42
C ARG A 104 -29.76 13.83 0.69
N ASN A 105 -29.13 14.75 1.42
CA ASN A 105 -28.14 15.69 0.89
C ASN A 105 -26.69 15.28 1.19
N GLY A 106 -26.49 14.17 1.90
CA GLY A 106 -25.18 13.64 2.30
C GLY A 106 -24.54 12.75 1.25
N PRO A 107 -23.41 12.15 1.58
CA PRO A 107 -22.72 11.23 0.68
C PRO A 107 -23.54 9.98 0.40
N VAL A 108 -23.35 9.42 -0.79
CA VAL A 108 -23.94 8.16 -1.20
C VAL A 108 -22.94 7.02 -1.04
N ILE A 109 -23.24 6.05 -0.20
CA ILE A 109 -22.38 4.91 0.07
C ILE A 109 -22.92 3.66 -0.63
N GLY A 110 -22.12 3.10 -1.54
CA GLY A 110 -22.38 1.80 -2.14
C GLY A 110 -22.00 0.68 -1.19
N LEU A 111 -22.92 -0.23 -0.88
CA LEU A 111 -22.65 -1.41 -0.07
C LEU A 111 -22.68 -2.65 -0.95
N VAL A 112 -21.69 -3.52 -0.83
CA VAL A 112 -21.63 -4.79 -1.55
C VAL A 112 -21.92 -5.93 -0.60
N LEU A 113 -23.02 -6.63 -0.80
CA LEU A 113 -23.59 -7.64 0.09
C LEU A 113 -23.55 -9.03 -0.55
N GLN A 114 -23.56 -10.06 0.27
CA GLN A 114 -23.82 -11.44 -0.18
C GLN A 114 -25.31 -11.74 -0.08
N ARG A 115 -25.92 -12.21 -1.17
CA ARG A 115 -27.34 -12.62 -1.18
C ARG A 115 -27.65 -13.70 -0.16
N SER A 116 -26.69 -14.63 0.09
CA SER A 116 -26.88 -15.74 1.03
C SER A 116 -27.31 -15.28 2.41
N HIS A 117 -26.67 -14.26 2.98
CA HIS A 117 -27.02 -13.75 4.30
C HIS A 117 -28.46 -13.19 4.35
N ILE A 118 -28.88 -12.51 3.28
CA ILE A 118 -30.21 -11.93 3.18
C ILE A 118 -31.27 -13.04 3.14
N VAL A 119 -31.11 -14.04 2.28
CA VAL A 119 -32.12 -15.08 2.09
C VAL A 119 -32.16 -16.10 3.23
N THR A 120 -31.07 -16.26 3.99
CA THR A 120 -31.01 -17.18 5.13
C THR A 120 -31.41 -16.53 6.46
N GLY A 121 -31.71 -15.22 6.48
CA GLY A 121 -32.07 -14.51 7.72
C GLY A 121 -30.86 -14.30 8.65
N ASP A 122 -29.68 -14.05 8.06
CA ASP A 122 -28.41 -13.76 8.76
C ASP A 122 -27.90 -12.35 8.42
N GLU A 123 -28.83 -11.41 8.22
CA GLU A 123 -28.57 -10.06 7.74
C GLU A 123 -28.44 -9.00 8.85
N ALA A 124 -28.44 -9.37 10.11
CA ALA A 124 -28.43 -8.41 11.23
C ALA A 124 -27.32 -7.36 11.13
N HIS A 125 -26.13 -7.74 10.73
CA HIS A 125 -24.99 -6.84 10.54
C HIS A 125 -25.16 -5.92 9.32
N TYR A 126 -25.88 -6.34 8.28
CA TYR A 126 -26.24 -5.48 7.13
C TYR A 126 -27.27 -4.43 7.54
N VAL A 127 -28.26 -4.84 8.32
CA VAL A 127 -29.28 -3.92 8.87
C VAL A 127 -28.60 -2.84 9.70
N ALA A 128 -27.68 -3.23 10.61
CA ALA A 128 -27.00 -2.32 11.52
C ALA A 128 -26.17 -1.26 10.75
N ILE A 129 -25.36 -1.67 9.78
CA ILE A 129 -24.51 -0.73 9.02
C ILE A 129 -25.33 0.21 8.11
N ILE A 130 -26.43 -0.27 7.51
CA ILE A 130 -27.33 0.56 6.71
C ILE A 130 -27.98 1.63 7.59
N GLN A 131 -28.53 1.23 8.74
CA GLN A 131 -29.19 2.15 9.66
C GLN A 131 -28.19 3.17 10.25
N GLU A 132 -27.00 2.75 10.59
CA GLU A 132 -25.98 3.65 11.13
C GLU A 132 -25.49 4.68 10.10
N LEU A 133 -25.27 4.27 8.86
CA LEU A 133 -24.94 5.20 7.77
C LEU A 133 -26.03 6.24 7.55
N GLU A 134 -27.30 5.82 7.50
CA GLU A 134 -28.45 6.72 7.33
C GLU A 134 -28.63 7.65 8.54
N TYR A 135 -28.45 7.12 9.75
CA TYR A 135 -28.51 7.91 10.99
C TYR A 135 -27.44 9.01 11.01
N ARG A 136 -26.22 8.70 10.58
CA ARG A 136 -25.11 9.66 10.50
C ARG A 136 -25.24 10.64 9.34
N GLY A 137 -26.14 10.42 8.41
CA GLY A 137 -26.45 11.34 7.33
C GLY A 137 -25.86 10.97 5.99
N ALA A 138 -25.75 9.69 5.67
CA ALA A 138 -25.46 9.18 4.34
C ALA A 138 -26.70 8.56 3.70
N THR A 139 -26.72 8.47 2.38
CA THR A 139 -27.66 7.63 1.62
C THR A 139 -26.92 6.36 1.19
N VAL A 140 -27.62 5.22 1.14
CA VAL A 140 -27.01 3.94 0.78
C VAL A 140 -27.57 3.36 -0.51
N ILE A 141 -26.76 2.63 -1.27
CA ILE A 141 -27.16 1.76 -2.38
C ILE A 141 -26.61 0.36 -2.07
N PRO A 142 -27.37 -0.48 -1.35
CA PRO A 142 -26.92 -1.79 -0.93
C PRO A 142 -27.22 -2.84 -1.98
N VAL A 143 -26.19 -3.24 -2.74
CA VAL A 143 -26.30 -4.18 -3.86
C VAL A 143 -25.84 -5.57 -3.46
N PHE A 144 -26.45 -6.59 -4.06
CA PHE A 144 -26.07 -7.98 -3.81
C PHE A 144 -25.85 -8.77 -5.10
N CYS A 145 -25.12 -9.87 -4.97
CA CYS A 145 -24.92 -10.88 -6.01
C CYS A 145 -25.16 -12.29 -5.46
N GLY A 146 -25.76 -13.14 -6.27
CA GLY A 146 -25.93 -14.57 -5.96
C GLY A 146 -24.67 -15.42 -6.16
N GLY A 147 -23.69 -14.90 -6.91
CA GLY A 147 -22.38 -15.52 -7.12
C GLY A 147 -21.27 -14.74 -6.43
N LEU A 148 -20.02 -15.02 -6.84
CA LEU A 148 -18.81 -14.39 -6.28
C LEU A 148 -18.17 -13.38 -7.24
N ASP A 149 -18.92 -12.84 -8.18
CA ASP A 149 -18.49 -11.77 -9.09
C ASP A 149 -19.30 -10.49 -8.81
N PHE A 150 -18.81 -9.71 -7.88
CA PHE A 150 -19.45 -8.49 -7.43
C PHE A 150 -19.23 -7.29 -8.36
N THR A 151 -18.42 -7.43 -9.42
CA THR A 151 -18.35 -6.41 -10.48
C THR A 151 -19.67 -6.24 -11.21
N LYS A 152 -20.50 -7.29 -11.26
CA LYS A 152 -21.81 -7.27 -11.91
C LYS A 152 -22.77 -6.29 -11.24
N PRO A 153 -23.08 -6.39 -9.92
CA PRO A 153 -23.95 -5.43 -9.26
C PRO A 153 -23.33 -4.03 -9.19
N VAL A 154 -22.00 -3.89 -9.05
CA VAL A 154 -21.33 -2.58 -9.11
C VAL A 154 -21.58 -1.90 -10.45
N ASN A 155 -21.36 -2.59 -11.57
CA ASN A 155 -21.62 -2.04 -12.90
C ASN A 155 -23.10 -1.77 -13.18
N ALA A 156 -24.01 -2.56 -12.60
CA ALA A 156 -25.45 -2.42 -12.83
C ALA A 156 -26.07 -1.27 -12.03
N PHE A 157 -25.60 -1.00 -10.81
CA PHE A 157 -26.33 -0.17 -9.86
C PHE A 157 -25.57 1.04 -9.29
N PHE A 158 -24.24 1.15 -9.51
CA PHE A 158 -23.46 2.28 -8.98
C PHE A 158 -23.26 3.42 -9.97
N TYR A 159 -23.89 3.36 -11.14
CA TYR A 159 -23.80 4.40 -12.16
C TYR A 159 -25.19 4.98 -12.48
N ASP A 160 -25.20 6.25 -12.90
CA ASP A 160 -26.43 6.91 -13.34
C ASP A 160 -27.00 6.18 -14.57
N PRO A 161 -28.27 5.71 -14.53
CA PRO A 161 -28.90 5.03 -15.65
C PRO A 161 -28.98 5.88 -16.91
N LEU A 162 -28.93 7.20 -16.79
CA LEU A 162 -28.95 8.15 -17.90
C LEU A 162 -27.55 8.52 -18.40
N ASN A 163 -26.54 8.33 -17.55
CA ASN A 163 -25.14 8.58 -17.87
C ASN A 163 -24.23 7.46 -17.29
N PRO A 164 -24.02 6.35 -18.02
CA PRO A 164 -23.28 5.17 -17.52
C PRO A 164 -21.82 5.41 -17.14
N ASP A 165 -21.27 6.59 -17.43
CA ASP A 165 -19.91 6.99 -17.04
C ASP A 165 -19.89 7.86 -15.77
N MET A 166 -21.09 8.18 -15.22
CA MET A 166 -21.21 8.97 -13.99
C MET A 166 -21.54 8.07 -12.79
N PRO A 167 -20.60 7.84 -11.88
CA PRO A 167 -20.89 7.11 -10.65
C PRO A 167 -21.83 7.89 -9.73
N LEU A 168 -22.80 7.19 -9.16
CA LEU A 168 -23.74 7.73 -8.17
C LEU A 168 -23.22 7.65 -6.74
N VAL A 169 -22.29 6.75 -6.49
CA VAL A 169 -21.72 6.55 -5.15
C VAL A 169 -20.48 7.41 -4.95
N ASP A 170 -20.24 7.83 -3.71
CA ASP A 170 -19.05 8.60 -3.28
C ASP A 170 -18.00 7.74 -2.59
N GLY A 171 -18.39 6.56 -2.12
CA GLY A 171 -17.53 5.54 -1.54
C GLY A 171 -18.18 4.17 -1.61
N VAL A 172 -17.38 3.11 -1.51
CA VAL A 172 -17.87 1.72 -1.52
C VAL A 172 -17.34 0.98 -0.31
N VAL A 173 -18.23 0.24 0.37
CA VAL A 173 -17.88 -0.68 1.46
C VAL A 173 -18.30 -2.09 1.07
N SER A 174 -17.34 -3.00 0.95
CA SER A 174 -17.63 -4.42 0.74
C SER A 174 -17.80 -5.12 2.10
N LEU A 175 -18.94 -5.78 2.26
CA LEU A 175 -19.30 -6.54 3.45
C LEU A 175 -19.25 -8.06 3.18
N THR A 176 -18.60 -8.45 2.08
CA THR A 176 -18.62 -9.83 1.59
C THR A 176 -17.60 -10.73 2.27
N GLY A 177 -16.54 -10.15 2.83
CA GLY A 177 -15.40 -10.89 3.37
C GLY A 177 -14.54 -11.60 2.32
N PHE A 178 -14.59 -11.14 1.05
CA PHE A 178 -13.83 -11.68 -0.08
C PHE A 178 -13.34 -10.56 -1.00
N ALA A 179 -12.46 -10.90 -1.95
CA ALA A 179 -12.13 -10.04 -3.07
C ALA A 179 -13.38 -9.69 -3.89
N LEU A 180 -13.31 -8.59 -4.64
CA LEU A 180 -14.46 -8.14 -5.45
C LEU A 180 -14.84 -9.15 -6.54
N VAL A 181 -13.88 -9.93 -7.06
CA VAL A 181 -14.11 -11.01 -8.02
C VAL A 181 -13.52 -12.31 -7.51
N GLY A 182 -14.40 -13.27 -7.26
CA GLY A 182 -14.04 -14.63 -6.88
C GLY A 182 -13.99 -14.85 -5.37
N GLY A 183 -14.13 -16.12 -5.00
CA GLY A 183 -13.95 -16.59 -3.64
C GLY A 183 -12.57 -17.19 -3.42
N PRO A 184 -12.39 -17.98 -2.36
CA PRO A 184 -11.08 -18.55 -2.01
C PRO A 184 -10.41 -19.39 -3.11
N ALA A 185 -11.20 -19.98 -4.01
CA ALA A 185 -10.70 -20.92 -5.02
C ALA A 185 -10.28 -20.28 -6.35
N ARG A 186 -10.81 -19.11 -6.68
CA ARG A 186 -10.51 -18.42 -7.95
C ARG A 186 -10.77 -16.93 -7.81
N GLN A 187 -9.78 -16.13 -8.18
CA GLN A 187 -9.81 -14.67 -8.13
C GLN A 187 -9.46 -14.10 -9.50
N ASP A 188 -9.96 -12.89 -9.78
CA ASP A 188 -9.67 -12.15 -11.01
C ASP A 188 -9.41 -10.69 -10.64
N HIS A 189 -8.21 -10.43 -10.09
CA HIS A 189 -7.77 -9.08 -9.68
C HIS A 189 -7.73 -8.09 -10.84
N PRO A 190 -7.22 -8.43 -12.04
CA PRO A 190 -7.24 -7.50 -13.17
C PRO A 190 -8.63 -6.96 -13.48
N LYS A 191 -9.66 -7.83 -13.46
CA LYS A 191 -11.05 -7.43 -13.68
C LYS A 191 -11.60 -6.54 -12.57
N ALA A 192 -11.29 -6.89 -11.31
CA ALA A 192 -11.69 -6.09 -10.15
C ALA A 192 -11.08 -4.68 -10.22
N ILE A 193 -9.79 -4.58 -10.49
CA ILE A 193 -9.04 -3.33 -10.62
C ILE A 193 -9.59 -2.47 -11.77
N GLU A 194 -9.91 -3.05 -12.92
CA GLU A 194 -10.50 -2.33 -14.05
C GLU A 194 -11.82 -1.65 -13.66
N VAL A 195 -12.72 -2.39 -12.98
CA VAL A 195 -14.01 -1.86 -12.52
C VAL A 195 -13.82 -0.79 -11.46
N LEU A 196 -12.93 -0.99 -10.48
CA LEU A 196 -12.66 -0.02 -9.41
C LEU A 196 -11.97 1.25 -9.95
N LYS A 197 -11.06 1.13 -10.91
CA LYS A 197 -10.46 2.28 -11.62
C LYS A 197 -11.51 3.09 -12.38
N LYS A 198 -12.45 2.41 -13.06
CA LYS A 198 -13.56 3.07 -13.74
C LYS A 198 -14.48 3.78 -12.75
N LEU A 199 -14.81 3.12 -11.64
CA LEU A 199 -15.64 3.70 -10.58
C LEU A 199 -14.97 4.88 -9.90
N ASN A 200 -13.66 4.82 -9.69
CA ASN A 200 -12.81 5.85 -9.11
C ASN A 200 -13.33 6.38 -7.76
N ARG A 201 -13.61 5.47 -6.82
CA ARG A 201 -14.09 5.75 -5.47
C ARG A 201 -13.29 4.95 -4.45
N PRO A 202 -13.14 5.44 -3.20
CA PRO A 202 -12.53 4.65 -2.13
C PRO A 202 -13.24 3.30 -1.98
N TYR A 203 -12.47 2.23 -1.95
CA TYR A 203 -12.97 0.86 -1.83
C TYR A 203 -12.54 0.29 -0.47
N MET A 204 -13.47 0.22 0.47
CA MET A 204 -13.25 -0.24 1.84
C MET A 204 -13.77 -1.66 2.02
N VAL A 205 -13.17 -2.38 2.98
CA VAL A 205 -13.63 -3.72 3.37
C VAL A 205 -14.01 -3.76 4.84
N ALA A 206 -15.17 -4.34 5.13
CA ALA A 206 -15.62 -4.63 6.48
C ALA A 206 -15.64 -6.14 6.70
N LEU A 207 -15.13 -6.61 7.84
CA LEU A 207 -14.74 -7.98 8.07
C LEU A 207 -15.72 -8.68 9.01
N PRO A 208 -16.65 -9.54 8.52
CA PRO A 208 -17.42 -10.39 9.41
C PRO A 208 -16.54 -11.49 10.02
N LEU A 209 -16.71 -11.81 11.30
CA LEU A 209 -16.03 -12.96 11.92
C LEU A 209 -16.63 -14.25 11.37
N VAL A 210 -15.80 -15.13 10.79
CA VAL A 210 -16.21 -16.37 10.14
C VAL A 210 -15.53 -17.60 10.75
N PHE A 211 -14.22 -17.49 11.06
CA PHE A 211 -13.40 -18.62 11.50
C PHE A 211 -13.17 -18.65 13.02
N GLN A 212 -13.71 -17.69 13.74
CA GLN A 212 -13.59 -17.55 15.19
C GLN A 212 -14.84 -16.88 15.75
N THR A 213 -15.08 -17.08 17.03
CA THR A 213 -16.18 -16.44 17.76
C THR A 213 -15.81 -15.02 18.17
N THR A 214 -16.79 -14.23 18.60
CA THR A 214 -16.53 -12.90 19.14
C THR A 214 -15.62 -12.96 20.35
N GLN A 215 -15.86 -13.88 21.27
CA GLN A 215 -15.04 -14.05 22.47
C GLN A 215 -13.60 -14.42 22.13
N GLU A 216 -13.38 -15.37 21.20
CA GLU A 216 -12.04 -15.73 20.74
C GLU A 216 -11.30 -14.57 20.12
N TRP A 217 -12.00 -13.69 19.38
CA TRP A 217 -11.40 -12.48 18.80
C TRP A 217 -11.10 -11.43 19.89
N GLU A 218 -12.01 -11.20 20.82
CA GLU A 218 -11.80 -10.23 21.90
C GLU A 218 -10.60 -10.60 22.79
N GLU A 219 -10.47 -11.87 23.14
CA GLU A 219 -9.38 -12.39 23.99
C GLU A 219 -8.03 -12.55 23.25
N SER A 220 -8.04 -12.54 21.92
CA SER A 220 -6.84 -12.77 21.11
C SER A 220 -5.95 -11.51 21.00
N ASP A 221 -4.69 -11.62 21.37
CA ASP A 221 -3.68 -10.59 21.08
C ASP A 221 -3.34 -10.48 19.60
N LEU A 222 -3.48 -11.58 18.86
CA LEU A 222 -3.28 -11.61 17.41
C LEU A 222 -4.50 -10.99 16.69
N GLY A 223 -5.68 -11.06 17.29
CA GLY A 223 -6.95 -10.63 16.70
C GLY A 223 -7.53 -11.68 15.78
N LEU A 224 -7.49 -11.47 14.47
CA LEU A 224 -8.09 -12.35 13.47
C LEU A 224 -7.29 -13.63 13.24
N HIS A 225 -8.02 -14.72 12.99
CA HIS A 225 -7.43 -15.99 12.58
C HIS A 225 -6.63 -15.84 11.27
N PRO A 226 -5.44 -16.47 11.11
CA PRO A 226 -4.59 -16.29 9.93
C PRO A 226 -5.26 -16.54 8.58
N VAL A 227 -6.15 -17.55 8.50
CA VAL A 227 -6.93 -17.84 7.28
C VAL A 227 -7.87 -16.67 6.95
N GLN A 228 -8.48 -16.06 7.95
CA GLN A 228 -9.35 -14.91 7.77
C GLN A 228 -8.56 -13.68 7.32
N VAL A 229 -7.37 -13.47 7.89
CA VAL A 229 -6.45 -12.41 7.42
C VAL A 229 -6.11 -12.57 5.94
N ALA A 230 -5.79 -13.79 5.52
CA ALA A 230 -5.48 -14.07 4.12
C ALA A 230 -6.66 -13.75 3.20
N LEU A 231 -7.85 -14.29 3.51
CA LEU A 231 -9.03 -14.22 2.65
C LEU A 231 -9.71 -12.85 2.65
N GLN A 232 -9.81 -12.22 3.83
CA GLN A 232 -10.61 -10.99 4.00
C GLN A 232 -9.80 -9.71 3.96
N ILE A 233 -8.47 -9.78 4.14
CA ILE A 233 -7.58 -8.62 4.13
C ILE A 233 -6.58 -8.69 2.98
N ALA A 234 -5.66 -9.67 3.01
CA ALA A 234 -4.54 -9.70 2.08
C ALA A 234 -4.96 -9.84 0.61
N ILE A 235 -5.96 -10.66 0.33
CA ILE A 235 -6.49 -10.84 -1.04
C ILE A 235 -7.25 -9.61 -1.51
N PRO A 236 -8.20 -9.00 -0.76
CA PRO A 236 -8.82 -7.73 -1.15
C PRO A 236 -7.85 -6.55 -1.29
N GLU A 237 -6.75 -6.52 -0.52
CA GLU A 237 -5.69 -5.51 -0.69
C GLU A 237 -5.06 -5.53 -2.09
N LEU A 238 -5.05 -6.68 -2.79
CA LEU A 238 -4.61 -6.79 -4.18
C LEU A 238 -5.56 -6.07 -5.16
N ASP A 239 -6.83 -5.89 -4.77
CA ASP A 239 -7.80 -5.07 -5.51
C ASP A 239 -7.76 -3.59 -5.09
N GLY A 240 -6.83 -3.18 -4.21
CA GLY A 240 -6.76 -1.83 -3.66
C GLY A 240 -7.73 -1.56 -2.52
N ALA A 241 -8.18 -2.59 -1.80
CA ALA A 241 -9.03 -2.43 -0.62
C ALA A 241 -8.28 -1.75 0.53
N ILE A 242 -8.99 -0.86 1.22
CA ILE A 242 -8.52 -0.12 2.39
C ILE A 242 -9.45 -0.37 3.59
N GLU A 243 -9.08 0.09 4.78
CA GLU A 243 -9.92 0.11 5.98
C GLU A 243 -10.37 -1.29 6.45
N PRO A 244 -9.47 -2.24 6.75
CA PRO A 244 -9.85 -3.60 7.14
C PRO A 244 -10.37 -3.65 8.60
N ILE A 245 -11.63 -3.24 8.81
CA ILE A 245 -12.26 -3.12 10.13
C ILE A 245 -13.24 -4.28 10.35
N VAL A 246 -13.22 -4.87 11.55
CA VAL A 246 -14.18 -5.91 11.93
C VAL A 246 -15.59 -5.33 11.95
N LEU A 247 -16.54 -5.98 11.28
CA LEU A 247 -17.93 -5.52 11.15
C LEU A 247 -18.87 -6.16 12.17
N SER A 248 -18.79 -7.49 12.28
CA SER A 248 -19.76 -8.27 13.05
C SER A 248 -19.08 -9.38 13.81
N GLY A 249 -19.63 -9.67 14.98
CA GLY A 249 -19.32 -10.84 15.77
C GLY A 249 -19.97 -12.10 15.22
N ARG A 250 -19.64 -13.24 15.82
CA ARG A 250 -20.24 -14.52 15.56
C ARG A 250 -20.69 -15.14 16.90
N ASP A 251 -21.95 -15.49 16.95
CA ASP A 251 -22.55 -16.14 18.13
C ASP A 251 -22.13 -17.60 18.22
N ASP A 252 -21.67 -18.02 19.38
CA ASP A 252 -21.11 -19.37 19.60
C ASP A 252 -22.18 -20.48 19.51
N ALA A 253 -23.41 -20.18 19.95
CA ALA A 253 -24.47 -21.17 20.01
C ALA A 253 -25.17 -21.37 18.67
N THR A 254 -25.38 -20.28 17.93
CA THR A 254 -26.15 -20.30 16.68
C THR A 254 -25.27 -20.23 15.42
N GLY A 255 -24.02 -19.79 15.56
CA GLY A 255 -23.10 -19.51 14.46
C GLY A 255 -23.52 -18.33 13.59
N LYS A 256 -24.54 -17.57 13.98
CA LYS A 256 -25.04 -16.41 13.23
C LYS A 256 -24.21 -15.15 13.51
N ALA A 257 -24.18 -14.26 12.53
CA ALA A 257 -23.61 -12.95 12.71
C ALA A 257 -24.46 -12.10 13.70
N HIS A 258 -23.78 -11.37 14.57
CA HIS A 258 -24.41 -10.38 15.43
C HIS A 258 -23.67 -9.05 15.35
N THR A 259 -24.36 -7.98 15.70
CA THR A 259 -23.82 -6.63 15.60
C THR A 259 -22.76 -6.37 16.69
N LEU A 260 -21.63 -5.82 16.28
CA LEU A 260 -20.64 -5.16 17.15
C LEU A 260 -20.83 -3.66 16.97
N GLN A 261 -21.54 -3.03 17.91
CA GLN A 261 -22.04 -1.67 17.71
C GLN A 261 -20.91 -0.65 17.51
N ASP A 262 -19.87 -0.71 18.32
CA ASP A 262 -18.68 0.15 18.21
C ASP A 262 -17.99 0.02 16.85
N ARG A 263 -17.94 -1.18 16.29
CA ARG A 263 -17.33 -1.45 14.98
C ARG A 263 -18.20 -0.94 13.83
N VAL A 264 -19.51 -1.10 13.93
CA VAL A 264 -20.47 -0.55 12.96
C VAL A 264 -20.39 0.97 12.93
N GLU A 265 -20.31 1.61 14.10
CA GLU A 265 -20.14 3.07 14.23
C GLU A 265 -18.82 3.54 13.59
N ALA A 266 -17.71 2.84 13.88
CA ALA A 266 -16.40 3.15 13.31
C ALA A 266 -16.40 3.05 11.77
N ILE A 267 -16.95 1.96 11.21
CA ILE A 267 -17.03 1.77 9.75
C ILE A 267 -17.88 2.87 9.11
N ALA A 268 -19.06 3.15 9.69
CA ALA A 268 -19.98 4.14 9.13
C ALA A 268 -19.36 5.54 9.13
N GLU A 269 -18.72 5.95 10.24
CA GLU A 269 -18.07 7.25 10.33
C GLU A 269 -16.89 7.38 9.34
N ARG A 270 -16.04 6.37 9.27
CA ARG A 270 -14.89 6.37 8.35
C ARG A 270 -15.35 6.38 6.89
N ALA A 271 -16.37 5.58 6.53
CA ALA A 271 -16.94 5.58 5.19
C ALA A 271 -17.47 6.96 4.78
N ILE A 272 -18.18 7.63 5.67
CA ILE A 272 -18.69 8.98 5.45
C ILE A 272 -17.53 9.98 5.29
N ARG A 273 -16.48 9.90 6.11
CA ARG A 273 -15.32 10.81 6.01
C ARG A 273 -14.57 10.62 4.69
N TRP A 274 -14.31 9.37 4.26
CA TRP A 274 -13.70 9.10 2.96
C TRP A 274 -14.55 9.63 1.79
N ALA A 275 -15.85 9.40 1.82
CA ALA A 275 -16.77 9.93 0.79
C ALA A 275 -16.85 11.47 0.82
N SER A 276 -16.77 12.07 2.01
CA SER A 276 -16.78 13.52 2.17
C SER A 276 -15.57 14.22 1.56
N LEU A 277 -14.41 13.55 1.50
CA LEU A 277 -13.23 14.08 0.79
C LEU A 277 -13.54 14.39 -0.68
N ARG A 278 -14.42 13.63 -1.31
CA ARG A 278 -14.81 13.88 -2.69
C ARG A 278 -15.77 15.07 -2.84
N ILE A 279 -16.71 15.19 -1.92
CA ILE A 279 -17.81 16.18 -2.00
C ILE A 279 -17.31 17.57 -1.60
N LYS A 280 -16.45 17.63 -0.58
CA LYS A 280 -15.96 18.88 0.00
C LYS A 280 -15.04 19.61 -0.98
N PRO A 281 -15.28 20.92 -1.25
CA PRO A 281 -14.39 21.73 -2.09
C PRO A 281 -12.95 21.73 -1.55
N ARG A 282 -11.96 21.67 -2.42
CA ARG A 282 -10.54 21.63 -2.03
C ARG A 282 -10.14 22.78 -1.10
N ALA A 283 -10.65 24.00 -1.36
CA ALA A 283 -10.36 25.17 -0.53
C ALA A 283 -10.90 25.07 0.91
N GLU A 284 -11.88 24.22 1.16
CA GLU A 284 -12.49 24.04 2.47
C GLU A 284 -11.91 22.86 3.25
N LYS A 285 -11.15 21.98 2.57
CA LYS A 285 -10.54 20.79 3.20
C LYS A 285 -9.46 21.22 4.18
N LYS A 286 -9.53 20.70 5.39
CA LYS A 286 -8.52 20.82 6.43
C LYS A 286 -7.64 19.56 6.43
N LEU A 287 -6.37 19.71 6.14
CA LEU A 287 -5.44 18.59 5.98
C LEU A 287 -4.29 18.69 6.98
N ALA A 288 -3.98 17.57 7.64
CA ALA A 288 -2.84 17.48 8.54
C ALA A 288 -1.72 16.68 7.88
N ILE A 289 -0.55 17.27 7.71
CA ILE A 289 0.68 16.57 7.31
C ILE A 289 1.47 16.30 8.59
N THR A 290 1.65 15.02 8.92
CA THR A 290 2.33 14.58 10.14
C THR A 290 3.74 14.13 9.82
N VAL A 291 4.74 14.81 10.39
CA VAL A 291 6.16 14.51 10.18
C VAL A 291 6.67 13.62 11.31
N PHE A 292 7.30 12.52 10.95
CA PHE A 292 7.91 11.60 11.91
C PHE A 292 9.12 12.23 12.62
N SER A 293 9.28 11.96 13.92
CA SER A 293 10.39 12.44 14.73
C SER A 293 10.87 11.33 15.68
N PHE A 294 11.99 10.69 15.32
CA PHE A 294 12.64 9.69 16.16
C PHE A 294 14.13 9.54 15.77
N PRO A 295 15.08 9.39 16.70
CA PRO A 295 14.98 9.61 18.15
C PRO A 295 14.53 11.04 18.54
N PRO A 296 14.12 11.26 19.81
CA PRO A 296 13.52 12.52 20.26
C PRO A 296 14.56 13.66 20.35
N ASP A 297 14.89 14.25 19.21
CA ASP A 297 15.82 15.37 19.06
C ASP A 297 15.35 16.26 17.91
N LYS A 298 15.52 17.56 18.03
CA LYS A 298 15.21 18.51 16.94
C LYS A 298 15.89 18.17 15.62
N GLY A 299 17.11 17.64 15.67
CA GLY A 299 17.86 17.21 14.50
C GLY A 299 17.25 16.03 13.76
N ASN A 300 16.35 15.27 14.41
CA ASN A 300 15.75 14.09 13.86
C ASN A 300 14.32 14.31 13.35
N VAL A 301 13.77 15.52 13.46
CA VAL A 301 12.46 15.85 12.90
C VAL A 301 12.52 15.79 11.39
N GLY A 302 11.68 14.96 10.79
CA GLY A 302 11.66 14.74 9.35
C GLY A 302 12.79 13.84 8.83
N THR A 303 13.40 13.00 9.68
CA THR A 303 14.29 11.94 9.20
C THR A 303 13.48 10.81 8.59
N ALA A 304 13.86 10.40 7.39
CA ALA A 304 13.27 9.28 6.69
C ALA A 304 14.30 8.61 5.79
N ALA A 305 14.16 7.31 5.55
CA ALA A 305 15.05 6.58 4.68
C ALA A 305 14.98 7.14 3.24
N TYR A 306 16.07 7.73 2.79
CA TYR A 306 16.27 8.21 1.41
C TYR A 306 15.29 9.29 0.93
N LEU A 307 14.56 9.98 1.82
CA LEU A 307 13.58 11.00 1.48
C LEU A 307 14.03 12.38 1.99
N ASP A 308 14.01 13.38 1.11
CA ASP A 308 14.02 14.79 1.50
C ASP A 308 12.60 15.18 1.96
N VAL A 309 12.34 15.04 3.26
CA VAL A 309 11.01 15.22 3.84
C VAL A 309 10.51 16.65 3.67
N PHE A 310 11.29 17.64 4.09
CA PHE A 310 10.84 19.04 4.00
C PHE A 310 10.82 19.58 2.56
N GLY A 311 11.74 19.11 1.70
CA GLY A 311 11.68 19.39 0.26
C GLY A 311 10.42 18.80 -0.37
N SER A 312 10.07 17.58 0.01
CA SER A 312 8.85 16.91 -0.47
C SER A 312 7.57 17.57 0.04
N ILE A 313 7.49 17.91 1.33
CA ILE A 313 6.33 18.64 1.89
C ILE A 313 6.17 20.00 1.22
N PHE A 314 7.27 20.71 0.98
CA PHE A 314 7.23 21.99 0.27
C PHE A 314 6.61 21.85 -1.12
N ARG A 315 7.02 20.81 -1.88
CA ARG A 315 6.43 20.50 -3.19
C ARG A 315 4.96 20.11 -3.11
N VAL A 316 4.57 19.35 -2.10
CA VAL A 316 3.15 19.02 -1.85
C VAL A 316 2.33 20.28 -1.60
N LEU A 317 2.82 21.21 -0.76
CA LEU A 317 2.14 22.47 -0.50
C LEU A 317 2.03 23.35 -1.76
N GLU A 318 3.08 23.40 -2.59
CA GLU A 318 3.04 24.12 -3.89
C GLU A 318 1.95 23.54 -4.79
N GLU A 319 1.93 22.22 -4.96
CA GLU A 319 0.97 21.56 -5.85
C GLU A 319 -0.46 21.66 -5.30
N MET A 320 -0.65 21.50 -3.99
CA MET A 320 -1.95 21.70 -3.35
C MET A 320 -2.48 23.11 -3.61
N LYS A 321 -1.64 24.13 -3.42
CA LYS A 321 -2.00 25.53 -3.73
C LYS A 321 -2.37 25.71 -5.19
N ALA A 322 -1.61 25.12 -6.11
CA ALA A 322 -1.88 25.18 -7.55
C ALA A 322 -3.21 24.49 -7.92
N LYS A 323 -3.60 23.44 -7.15
CA LYS A 323 -4.86 22.70 -7.33
C LYS A 323 -6.06 23.31 -6.60
N GLY A 324 -5.90 24.45 -5.93
CA GLY A 324 -6.99 25.19 -5.29
C GLY A 324 -7.28 24.83 -3.84
N TYR A 325 -6.35 24.16 -3.14
CA TYR A 325 -6.40 24.05 -1.68
C TYR A 325 -6.03 25.38 -1.04
N ASP A 326 -6.57 25.68 0.14
CA ASP A 326 -6.24 26.88 0.89
C ASP A 326 -4.88 26.73 1.60
N VAL A 327 -3.81 27.11 0.90
CA VAL A 327 -2.44 27.16 1.43
C VAL A 327 -1.99 28.62 1.54
N GLN A 328 -1.91 29.14 2.76
CA GLN A 328 -1.55 30.51 3.06
C GLN A 328 -0.18 30.60 3.75
N ASN A 329 0.43 31.79 3.70
CA ASN A 329 1.71 32.08 4.37
C ASN A 329 2.80 31.04 4.06
N MET A 330 2.80 30.51 2.84
CA MET A 330 3.76 29.49 2.42
C MET A 330 5.19 30.07 2.51
N PRO A 331 6.13 29.33 3.15
CA PRO A 331 7.53 29.73 3.19
C PRO A 331 8.14 29.83 1.77
N ARG A 332 9.23 30.61 1.65
CA ARG A 332 9.88 30.82 0.34
C ARG A 332 10.56 29.59 -0.25
N ASP A 333 11.00 28.68 0.60
CA ASP A 333 11.72 27.45 0.24
C ASP A 333 11.56 26.36 1.34
N SER A 334 12.05 25.17 1.05
CA SER A 334 11.97 24.01 1.97
C SER A 334 12.74 24.22 3.27
N LYS A 335 13.85 25.00 3.23
CA LYS A 335 14.62 25.34 4.42
C LYS A 335 13.83 26.26 5.34
N ALA A 336 13.19 27.28 4.79
CA ALA A 336 12.33 28.19 5.55
C ALA A 336 11.09 27.45 6.10
N LEU A 337 10.55 26.43 5.37
CA LEU A 337 9.50 25.57 5.88
C LEU A 337 9.98 24.75 7.09
N MET A 338 11.14 24.13 6.98
CA MET A 338 11.76 23.40 8.09
C MET A 338 11.94 24.30 9.31
N GLU A 339 12.56 25.48 9.12
CA GLU A 339 12.76 26.45 10.20
C GLU A 339 11.44 26.89 10.85
N ALA A 340 10.38 27.09 10.07
CA ALA A 340 9.07 27.46 10.60
C ALA A 340 8.40 26.38 11.46
N VAL A 341 8.64 25.11 11.17
CA VAL A 341 8.05 23.96 11.89
C VAL A 341 8.86 23.59 13.13
N ILE A 342 10.22 23.64 13.04
CA ILE A 342 11.08 23.19 14.14
C ILE A 342 11.56 24.29 15.07
N ASN A 343 11.34 25.56 14.76
CA ASN A 343 11.71 26.67 15.64
C ASN A 343 10.47 27.50 16.04
N ASP A 344 10.31 27.73 17.32
CA ASP A 344 9.35 28.72 17.79
C ASP A 344 9.98 30.13 17.72
N PRO A 345 9.43 31.04 16.89
CA PRO A 345 9.94 32.43 16.84
C PRO A 345 9.64 33.22 18.12
N GLU A 346 8.72 32.74 18.97
CA GLU A 346 8.38 33.35 20.26
C GLU A 346 9.15 32.72 21.43
N ALA A 347 9.93 31.62 21.18
CA ALA A 347 10.75 30.99 22.21
C ALA A 347 11.85 31.97 22.66
N LEU A 348 11.58 32.69 23.73
CA LEU A 348 12.52 33.60 24.39
C LEU A 348 13.58 32.79 25.13
N GLN A 349 14.81 32.89 24.62
CA GLN A 349 16.06 32.57 25.32
C GLN A 349 16.17 31.13 25.93
N GLY A 350 16.65 30.21 25.15
CA GLY A 350 17.42 29.08 25.67
C GLY A 350 16.69 27.76 25.78
N ALA A 351 15.39 27.63 25.51
CA ALA A 351 14.72 26.34 25.38
C ALA A 351 14.61 25.96 23.88
N PRO A 352 15.06 24.79 23.48
CA PRO A 352 14.92 24.32 22.11
C PRO A 352 13.50 23.77 21.90
N GLU A 353 12.49 24.61 21.88
CA GLU A 353 11.12 24.20 21.65
C GLU A 353 10.78 24.24 20.16
N LEU A 354 10.08 23.17 19.71
CA LEU A 354 9.44 23.13 18.41
C LEU A 354 8.33 24.18 18.34
N ALA A 355 7.93 24.62 17.15
CA ALA A 355 6.83 25.54 17.00
C ALA A 355 5.54 24.97 17.60
N ILE A 356 4.92 25.71 18.53
CA ILE A 356 3.71 25.30 19.23
C ILE A 356 2.50 25.83 18.45
N ALA A 357 1.69 24.91 17.90
CA ALA A 357 0.45 25.26 17.20
C ALA A 357 -0.74 25.42 18.19
N HIS A 358 -0.78 24.61 19.24
CA HIS A 358 -1.87 24.63 20.22
C HIS A 358 -1.37 24.19 21.60
N ARG A 359 -1.89 24.85 22.63
CA ARG A 359 -1.73 24.45 24.03
C ARG A 359 -3.07 23.91 24.53
N MET A 360 -3.17 22.58 24.66
CA MET A 360 -4.37 21.90 25.10
C MET A 360 -4.38 21.80 26.63
N SER A 361 -5.36 22.40 27.30
CA SER A 361 -5.49 22.24 28.74
C SER A 361 -5.82 20.80 29.10
N VAL A 362 -5.51 20.39 30.35
CA VAL A 362 -5.85 19.06 30.83
C VAL A 362 -7.36 18.83 30.76
N GLU A 363 -8.19 19.82 31.15
CA GLU A 363 -9.64 19.74 31.08
C GLU A 363 -10.16 19.53 29.64
N GLU A 364 -9.62 20.27 28.66
CA GLU A 364 -9.95 20.10 27.23
C GLU A 364 -9.56 18.69 26.77
N TYR A 365 -8.35 18.24 27.13
CA TYR A 365 -7.84 16.92 26.78
C TYR A 365 -8.71 15.79 27.32
N GLU A 366 -8.99 15.78 28.61
CA GLU A 366 -9.80 14.73 29.23
C GLU A 366 -11.24 14.69 28.68
N SER A 367 -11.83 15.86 28.40
CA SER A 367 -13.17 15.94 27.81
C SER A 367 -13.24 15.39 26.37
N LEU A 368 -12.16 15.49 25.61
CA LEU A 368 -12.11 15.09 24.19
C LEU A 368 -11.46 13.72 23.95
N THR A 369 -10.78 13.15 24.96
CA THR A 369 -10.04 11.89 24.87
C THR A 369 -10.62 10.85 25.83
N PRO A 370 -11.67 10.10 25.43
CA PRO A 370 -12.42 9.22 26.35
C PRO A 370 -11.58 8.07 26.92
N TYR A 371 -10.44 7.75 26.32
CA TYR A 371 -9.51 6.72 26.80
C TYR A 371 -8.33 7.27 27.62
N SER A 372 -8.33 8.55 27.98
CA SER A 372 -7.23 9.21 28.72
C SER A 372 -6.91 8.53 30.05
N GLU A 373 -7.92 8.07 30.80
CA GLU A 373 -7.74 7.34 32.06
C GLU A 373 -6.94 6.04 31.90
N ARG A 374 -7.05 5.37 30.77
CA ARG A 374 -6.29 4.14 30.46
C ARG A 374 -4.78 4.38 30.34
N LEU A 375 -4.36 5.61 30.14
CA LEU A 375 -2.94 5.99 30.00
C LEU A 375 -2.30 6.27 31.36
N GLU A 376 -3.09 6.56 32.40
CA GLU A 376 -2.59 6.96 33.70
C GLU A 376 -1.78 5.87 34.42
N GLU A 377 -2.06 4.60 34.14
CA GLU A 377 -1.31 3.48 34.70
C GLU A 377 0.17 3.54 34.37
N ASN A 378 0.50 3.94 33.13
CA ASN A 378 1.88 4.00 32.66
C ASN A 378 2.53 5.39 32.81
N TRP A 379 1.74 6.46 32.72
CA TRP A 379 2.25 7.82 32.57
C TRP A 379 1.82 8.77 33.67
N GLY A 380 1.01 8.29 34.66
CA GLY A 380 0.42 9.12 35.70
C GLY A 380 -0.65 10.05 35.13
N LYS A 381 -1.09 11.00 35.96
CA LYS A 381 -2.13 11.96 35.54
C LYS A 381 -1.61 12.92 34.44
N PRO A 382 -2.51 13.37 33.52
CA PRO A 382 -2.14 14.40 32.58
C PRO A 382 -1.80 15.73 33.28
N PRO A 383 -0.96 16.60 32.68
CA PRO A 383 -0.40 16.49 31.37
C PRO A 383 0.82 15.57 31.26
N GLY A 384 1.40 15.05 32.35
CA GLY A 384 2.63 14.29 32.37
C GLY A 384 3.86 15.16 32.03
N ASN A 385 4.98 14.48 31.68
CA ASN A 385 6.27 15.15 31.43
C ASN A 385 6.64 15.25 29.94
N LEU A 386 5.93 14.54 29.05
CA LEU A 386 6.24 14.49 27.62
C LEU A 386 5.27 15.38 26.84
N ASN A 387 5.81 16.19 25.94
CA ASN A 387 5.03 17.16 25.18
C ASN A 387 4.13 18.04 26.06
N SER A 388 4.70 18.59 27.15
CA SER A 388 3.97 19.33 28.18
C SER A 388 4.81 20.48 28.71
N ASP A 389 4.15 21.59 29.09
CA ASP A 389 4.74 22.69 29.85
C ASP A 389 4.48 22.58 31.38
N GLY A 390 3.96 21.45 31.82
CA GLY A 390 3.57 21.18 33.21
C GLY A 390 2.12 21.55 33.54
N THR A 391 1.44 22.29 32.67
CA THR A 391 0.05 22.72 32.81
C THR A 391 -0.79 22.31 31.61
N ASN A 392 -0.23 22.41 30.41
CA ASN A 392 -0.88 22.09 29.14
C ASN A 392 -0.10 21.02 28.39
N LEU A 393 -0.79 20.30 27.53
CA LEU A 393 -0.21 19.44 26.49
C LEU A 393 0.12 20.28 25.28
N LEU A 394 1.31 20.09 24.69
CA LEU A 394 1.84 20.90 23.61
C LEU A 394 1.73 20.19 22.28
N ILE A 395 1.01 20.80 21.34
CA ILE A 395 0.88 20.33 19.97
C ILE A 395 1.86 21.09 19.08
N TYR A 396 2.86 20.38 18.57
CA TYR A 396 3.91 20.98 17.75
C TYR A 396 3.56 20.97 16.27
N GLY A 397 3.79 22.10 15.60
CA GLY A 397 3.57 22.28 14.18
C GLY A 397 3.20 23.72 13.80
N ARG A 398 2.84 23.90 12.53
CA ARG A 398 2.46 25.20 11.93
C ARG A 398 1.27 25.05 11.00
N HIS A 399 0.42 26.05 11.00
CA HIS A 399 -0.68 26.20 10.05
C HIS A 399 -0.26 27.03 8.83
N PHE A 400 -0.62 26.54 7.68
CA PHE A 400 -0.47 27.22 6.39
C PHE A 400 -1.87 27.29 5.73
N GLY A 401 -2.75 28.18 6.22
CA GLY A 401 -4.16 28.19 5.87
C GLY A 401 -4.87 26.94 6.42
N ASN A 402 -5.52 26.20 5.56
CA ASN A 402 -6.21 24.95 5.90
C ASN A 402 -5.29 23.70 5.86
N VAL A 403 -3.98 23.88 5.82
CA VAL A 403 -3.00 22.79 5.94
C VAL A 403 -2.19 22.96 7.21
N PHE A 404 -2.22 21.97 8.08
CA PHE A 404 -1.40 21.86 9.27
C PHE A 404 -0.20 20.96 9.02
N VAL A 405 1.01 21.44 9.26
CA VAL A 405 2.23 20.62 9.25
C VAL A 405 2.66 20.40 10.69
N GLY A 406 2.40 19.20 11.21
CA GLY A 406 2.61 18.84 12.60
C GLY A 406 3.78 17.87 12.79
N VAL A 407 4.39 17.91 13.97
CA VAL A 407 5.45 16.97 14.37
C VAL A 407 4.83 15.91 15.26
N GLN A 408 4.85 14.65 14.78
CA GLN A 408 4.35 13.51 15.54
C GLN A 408 5.18 13.34 16.82
N PRO A 409 4.54 13.24 18.01
CA PRO A 409 5.26 12.91 19.24
C PRO A 409 5.99 11.56 19.13
N THR A 410 7.06 11.40 19.88
CA THR A 410 7.81 10.15 19.96
C THR A 410 7.04 9.08 20.73
N PHE A 411 7.53 7.83 20.72
CA PHE A 411 6.89 6.71 21.44
C PHE A 411 6.85 6.90 22.98
N GLY A 412 7.75 7.69 23.52
CA GLY A 412 7.92 7.85 24.98
C GLY A 412 8.70 6.71 25.66
N TYR A 413 9.02 5.65 24.95
CA TYR A 413 9.83 4.53 25.43
C TYR A 413 11.19 4.52 24.75
N GLU A 414 12.22 4.11 25.48
CA GLU A 414 13.55 3.90 24.93
C GLU A 414 13.68 2.53 24.28
N GLY A 415 14.46 2.44 23.20
CA GLY A 415 14.79 1.21 22.51
C GLY A 415 13.97 0.94 21.25
N ASP A 416 13.81 -0.34 20.91
CA ASP A 416 13.18 -0.78 19.68
C ASP A 416 11.65 -0.61 19.72
N PRO A 417 11.06 0.23 18.86
CA PRO A 417 9.61 0.44 18.76
C PRO A 417 8.80 -0.84 18.50
N MET A 418 9.41 -1.84 17.84
CA MET A 418 8.76 -3.12 17.57
C MET A 418 8.33 -3.86 18.84
N ARG A 419 8.96 -3.57 19.99
CA ARG A 419 8.56 -4.15 21.27
C ARG A 419 7.17 -3.71 21.72
N LEU A 420 6.73 -2.54 21.31
CA LEU A 420 5.39 -2.03 21.66
C LEU A 420 4.27 -2.86 21.04
N LEU A 421 4.48 -3.40 19.83
CA LEU A 421 3.50 -4.28 19.15
C LEU A 421 3.10 -5.48 20.02
N TYR A 422 4.03 -6.00 20.82
CA TYR A 422 3.83 -7.20 21.63
C TYR A 422 3.63 -6.89 23.12
N SER A 423 3.60 -5.62 23.50
CA SER A 423 3.41 -5.21 24.90
C SER A 423 1.94 -5.26 25.28
N ARG A 424 1.67 -5.89 26.43
CA ARG A 424 0.32 -5.92 27.03
C ARG A 424 0.10 -4.80 28.05
N SER A 425 1.17 -4.20 28.53
CA SER A 425 1.13 -3.22 29.63
C SER A 425 1.57 -1.83 29.23
N ALA A 426 2.07 -1.62 28.01
CA ALA A 426 2.44 -0.30 27.53
C ALA A 426 1.21 0.46 27.00
N SER A 427 1.31 1.79 27.00
CA SER A 427 0.34 2.69 26.39
C SER A 427 1.04 3.89 25.76
N PRO A 428 0.42 4.61 24.80
CA PRO A 428 0.93 5.92 24.38
C PRO A 428 0.91 6.90 25.59
N HIS A 429 1.80 7.87 25.58
CA HIS A 429 1.76 8.94 26.60
C HIS A 429 0.70 10.00 26.26
N HIS A 430 0.31 10.81 27.24
CA HIS A 430 -0.74 11.82 27.07
C HIS A 430 -0.49 12.79 25.93
N GLY A 431 0.75 13.24 25.72
CA GLY A 431 1.10 14.12 24.61
C GLY A 431 0.91 13.47 23.23
N PHE A 432 1.11 12.14 23.14
CA PHE A 432 0.85 11.39 21.91
C PHE A 432 -0.66 11.32 21.62
N ALA A 433 -1.46 10.99 22.62
CA ALA A 433 -2.91 10.96 22.50
C ALA A 433 -3.49 12.36 22.19
N ALA A 434 -3.00 13.39 22.87
CA ALA A 434 -3.42 14.78 22.65
C ALA A 434 -3.15 15.27 21.21
N TYR A 435 -2.06 14.82 20.60
CA TYR A 435 -1.76 15.16 19.21
C TYR A 435 -2.87 14.69 18.26
N TYR A 436 -3.29 13.42 18.35
CA TYR A 436 -4.36 12.88 17.49
C TYR A 436 -5.74 13.41 17.88
N THR A 437 -6.00 13.62 19.16
CA THR A 437 -7.22 14.30 19.63
C THR A 437 -7.31 15.71 19.03
N TYR A 438 -6.19 16.46 19.00
CA TYR A 438 -6.14 17.77 18.37
C TYR A 438 -6.48 17.70 16.87
N LEU A 439 -5.88 16.77 16.14
CA LEU A 439 -6.14 16.64 14.71
C LEU A 439 -7.61 16.35 14.41
N GLU A 440 -8.22 15.43 15.17
CA GLU A 440 -9.58 14.98 14.91
C GLU A 440 -10.65 15.90 15.48
N LYS A 441 -10.52 16.29 16.76
CA LYS A 441 -11.61 16.96 17.51
C LYS A 441 -11.46 18.47 17.55
N VAL A 442 -10.25 19.01 17.65
CA VAL A 442 -10.00 20.46 17.76
C VAL A 442 -9.79 21.09 16.39
N TRP A 443 -8.80 20.62 15.64
CA TRP A 443 -8.53 21.10 14.28
C TRP A 443 -9.61 20.64 13.29
N GLN A 444 -10.20 19.47 13.53
CA GLN A 444 -11.20 18.83 12.67
C GLN A 444 -10.66 18.59 11.25
N ALA A 445 -9.53 17.92 11.18
CA ALA A 445 -8.94 17.53 9.92
C ALA A 445 -9.88 16.62 9.12
N ASP A 446 -9.92 16.79 7.81
CA ASP A 446 -10.65 15.92 6.89
C ASP A 446 -9.82 14.67 6.54
N ALA A 447 -8.50 14.78 6.56
CA ALA A 447 -7.56 13.67 6.39
C ALA A 447 -6.22 13.97 7.06
N VAL A 448 -5.48 12.92 7.40
CA VAL A 448 -4.09 13.00 7.86
C VAL A 448 -3.16 12.31 6.86
N LEU A 449 -2.06 12.96 6.55
CA LEU A 449 -0.97 12.44 5.72
C LEU A 449 0.28 12.27 6.58
N HIS A 450 0.61 11.03 6.89
CA HIS A 450 1.89 10.70 7.53
C HIS A 450 3.02 10.71 6.49
N PHE A 451 4.12 11.35 6.84
CA PHE A 451 5.23 11.59 5.93
C PHE A 451 6.54 11.06 6.49
N GLY A 452 7.07 9.99 5.91
CA GLY A 452 8.34 9.38 6.35
C GLY A 452 8.47 7.91 6.01
N THR A 453 9.52 7.26 6.51
CA THR A 453 9.79 5.83 6.27
C THR A 453 8.71 4.96 6.92
N HIS A 454 8.35 5.31 8.14
CA HIS A 454 7.29 4.71 8.97
C HIS A 454 6.80 5.77 9.96
N GLY A 455 5.80 5.46 10.76
CA GLY A 455 5.29 6.31 11.83
C GLY A 455 5.43 5.67 13.21
N SER A 456 4.71 6.24 14.17
CA SER A 456 4.68 5.74 15.54
C SER A 456 3.31 5.15 15.91
N LEU A 457 2.25 5.60 15.24
CA LEU A 457 0.87 5.22 15.54
C LEU A 457 0.65 3.71 15.49
N GLU A 458 1.06 3.10 14.40
CA GLU A 458 0.84 1.69 14.09
C GLU A 458 1.60 0.73 14.99
N PHE A 459 2.60 1.21 15.71
CA PHE A 459 3.39 0.42 16.66
C PHE A 459 2.79 0.42 18.07
N MET A 460 1.80 1.27 18.37
CA MET A 460 1.17 1.32 19.68
C MET A 460 0.48 0.00 20.02
N PRO A 461 0.38 -0.37 21.32
CA PRO A 461 -0.16 -1.66 21.73
C PRO A 461 -1.60 -1.91 21.28
N GLY A 462 -1.89 -3.14 20.94
CA GLY A 462 -3.19 -3.62 20.47
C GLY A 462 -3.07 -4.92 19.68
N LYS A 463 -4.17 -5.41 19.16
CA LYS A 463 -4.22 -6.61 18.31
C LYS A 463 -3.35 -6.43 17.05
N GLN A 464 -2.80 -7.51 16.54
CA GLN A 464 -2.00 -7.47 15.33
C GLN A 464 -2.85 -7.20 14.07
N MET A 465 -4.06 -7.77 14.02
CA MET A 465 -5.01 -7.68 12.92
C MET A 465 -6.43 -7.61 13.45
N GLY A 466 -7.31 -6.86 12.77
CA GLY A 466 -8.70 -6.75 13.18
C GLY A 466 -8.86 -6.15 14.58
N MET A 467 -8.43 -4.91 14.71
CA MET A 467 -8.42 -4.17 15.97
C MET A 467 -9.82 -3.95 16.52
N SER A 468 -9.91 -3.86 17.85
CA SER A 468 -11.08 -3.40 18.60
C SER A 468 -10.87 -1.95 19.07
N GLU A 469 -11.91 -1.34 19.61
CA GLU A 469 -11.85 0.01 20.21
C GLU A 469 -10.83 0.12 21.36
N THR A 470 -10.48 -1.00 21.97
CA THR A 470 -9.46 -1.03 23.04
C THR A 470 -8.03 -0.98 22.54
N CYS A 471 -7.79 -1.16 21.24
CA CYS A 471 -6.47 -1.06 20.62
C CYS A 471 -6.07 0.41 20.46
N TYR A 472 -4.88 0.78 20.93
CA TYR A 472 -4.46 2.19 20.86
C TYR A 472 -4.36 2.74 19.44
N PRO A 473 -3.87 2.02 18.42
CA PRO A 473 -3.87 2.55 17.05
C PRO A 473 -5.28 2.92 16.58
N ASP A 474 -6.29 2.11 16.87
CA ASP A 474 -7.69 2.37 16.54
C ASP A 474 -8.21 3.62 17.27
N SER A 475 -8.01 3.68 18.61
CA SER A 475 -8.46 4.82 19.43
C SER A 475 -7.78 6.15 19.04
N LEU A 476 -6.49 6.10 18.64
CA LEU A 476 -5.71 7.27 18.29
C LEU A 476 -6.12 7.86 16.93
N ILE A 477 -6.20 7.01 15.88
CA ILE A 477 -6.54 7.50 14.53
C ILE A 477 -8.02 7.87 14.41
N GLY A 478 -8.88 7.28 15.26
CA GLY A 478 -10.32 7.53 15.25
C GLY A 478 -10.93 7.32 13.86
N ALA A 479 -11.71 8.28 13.41
CA ALA A 479 -12.36 8.23 12.10
C ALA A 479 -11.58 8.96 10.97
N LEU A 480 -10.37 9.45 11.23
CA LEU A 480 -9.58 10.19 10.24
C LEU A 480 -9.15 9.29 9.07
N PRO A 481 -9.47 9.63 7.82
CA PRO A 481 -8.81 9.07 6.65
C PRO A 481 -7.30 9.23 6.76
N ASN A 482 -6.58 8.11 6.77
CA ASN A 482 -5.16 8.06 7.01
C ASN A 482 -4.42 7.74 5.71
N LEU A 483 -3.62 8.67 5.23
CA LEU A 483 -2.73 8.52 4.09
C LEU A 483 -1.31 8.39 4.60
N TYR A 484 -0.52 7.53 3.96
CA TYR A 484 0.84 7.27 4.39
C TYR A 484 1.80 7.30 3.20
N TYR A 485 2.66 8.29 3.17
CA TYR A 485 3.74 8.38 2.17
C TYR A 485 4.99 7.73 2.74
N TYR A 486 5.32 6.51 2.28
CA TYR A 486 6.28 5.64 2.91
C TYR A 486 7.31 5.05 1.92
N ALA A 487 8.43 4.53 2.46
CA ALA A 487 9.49 3.93 1.66
C ALA A 487 9.07 2.59 1.03
N ALA A 488 9.15 2.48 -0.30
CA ALA A 488 8.83 1.26 -1.05
C ALA A 488 9.70 0.05 -0.65
N ASN A 489 10.89 0.28 -0.13
CA ASN A 489 11.82 -0.78 0.31
C ASN A 489 11.51 -1.34 1.71
N ASN A 490 10.45 -0.86 2.37
CA ASN A 490 10.03 -1.34 3.70
C ASN A 490 8.58 -1.88 3.68
N PRO A 491 8.29 -2.96 2.93
CA PRO A 491 6.93 -3.46 2.75
C PRO A 491 6.30 -4.05 4.02
N SER A 492 7.10 -4.53 4.96
CA SER A 492 6.62 -5.09 6.23
C SER A 492 5.99 -4.02 7.12
N GLU A 493 6.65 -2.87 7.26
CA GLU A 493 6.10 -1.75 8.05
C GLU A 493 4.92 -1.09 7.35
N ALA A 494 4.92 -1.00 6.01
CA ALA A 494 3.75 -0.56 5.25
C ALA A 494 2.52 -1.45 5.51
N THR A 495 2.73 -2.77 5.59
CA THR A 495 1.68 -3.72 5.93
C THR A 495 1.13 -3.48 7.35
N ILE A 496 2.00 -3.21 8.32
CA ILE A 496 1.61 -2.84 9.68
C ILE A 496 0.79 -1.55 9.68
N ALA A 497 1.25 -0.52 8.96
CA ALA A 497 0.53 0.76 8.84
C ALA A 497 -0.87 0.59 8.22
N LYS A 498 -0.99 -0.19 7.14
CA LYS A 498 -2.30 -0.49 6.50
C LYS A 498 -3.28 -1.17 7.45
N ARG A 499 -2.81 -2.15 8.20
CA ARG A 499 -3.68 -3.04 8.99
C ARG A 499 -3.90 -2.59 10.42
N ARG A 500 -3.04 -1.72 10.95
CA ARG A 500 -3.13 -1.18 12.31
C ARG A 500 -3.40 0.32 12.35
N GLY A 501 -2.92 1.08 11.36
CA GLY A 501 -3.21 2.50 11.23
C GLY A 501 -4.31 2.81 10.21
N TYR A 502 -4.94 1.81 9.59
CA TYR A 502 -5.90 1.97 8.49
C TYR A 502 -5.34 2.85 7.36
N ALA A 503 -4.04 2.78 7.13
CA ALA A 503 -3.35 3.65 6.19
C ALA A 503 -3.58 3.23 4.74
N SER A 504 -3.98 4.17 3.90
CA SER A 504 -3.83 4.07 2.45
C SER A 504 -2.40 4.47 2.09
N THR A 505 -1.60 3.50 1.63
CA THR A 505 -0.16 3.69 1.44
C THR A 505 0.17 4.17 0.04
N ILE A 506 1.02 5.18 -0.06
CA ILE A 506 1.58 5.72 -1.29
C ILE A 506 3.10 5.58 -1.18
N SER A 507 3.68 4.72 -2.02
CA SER A 507 5.12 4.44 -1.96
C SER A 507 5.92 5.52 -2.67
N TYR A 508 7.05 5.92 -2.10
CA TYR A 508 8.01 6.76 -2.80
C TYR A 508 9.18 5.96 -3.37
N LEU A 509 9.69 6.45 -4.51
CA LEU A 509 10.84 5.86 -5.18
C LEU A 509 12.09 6.06 -4.34
N THR A 510 12.84 4.99 -4.07
CA THR A 510 14.17 5.12 -3.47
C THR A 510 15.17 5.68 -4.50
N PRO A 511 16.13 6.53 -4.07
CA PRO A 511 17.18 6.99 -4.96
C PRO A 511 17.97 5.81 -5.54
N PRO A 512 18.57 5.97 -6.74
CA PRO A 512 19.44 4.95 -7.31
C PRO A 512 20.60 4.66 -6.36
N ALA A 513 21.00 3.41 -6.29
CA ALA A 513 22.23 3.02 -5.62
C ALA A 513 23.36 2.98 -6.65
N GLU A 514 24.47 3.60 -6.33
CA GLU A 514 25.72 3.54 -7.10
C GLU A 514 26.82 2.89 -6.30
N ASN A 515 27.84 2.38 -6.97
CA ASN A 515 29.04 1.89 -6.29
C ASN A 515 29.68 3.05 -5.53
N ALA A 516 30.09 2.78 -4.29
CA ALA A 516 30.68 3.77 -3.38
C ALA A 516 31.90 4.46 -3.98
N GLY A 517 32.63 3.75 -4.84
CA GLY A 517 33.91 4.19 -5.36
C GLY A 517 34.99 4.31 -4.26
N LEU A 518 36.20 4.52 -4.67
CA LEU A 518 37.30 4.79 -3.74
C LEU A 518 37.49 6.31 -3.60
N TYR A 519 37.65 6.80 -2.36
CA TYR A 519 37.85 8.21 -2.06
C TYR A 519 39.01 8.45 -1.11
N ARG A 520 39.63 9.63 -1.18
CA ARG A 520 40.79 10.04 -0.35
C ARG A 520 41.89 8.98 -0.31
N GLY A 521 42.32 8.56 0.88
CA GLY A 521 43.40 7.58 1.08
C GLY A 521 43.14 6.20 0.46
N LEU A 522 41.87 5.79 0.34
CA LEU A 522 41.51 4.53 -0.36
C LEU A 522 41.79 4.60 -1.86
N LYS A 523 41.65 5.77 -2.48
CA LYS A 523 42.00 5.97 -3.90
C LYS A 523 43.50 5.91 -4.10
N GLU A 524 44.26 6.57 -3.22
CA GLU A 524 45.72 6.50 -3.19
C GLU A 524 46.21 5.08 -3.01
N LEU A 525 45.57 4.34 -2.10
CA LEU A 525 45.87 2.92 -1.87
C LEU A 525 45.60 2.06 -3.12
N GLY A 526 44.52 2.33 -3.84
CA GLY A 526 44.21 1.66 -5.11
C GLY A 526 45.27 1.93 -6.18
N GLU A 527 45.76 3.18 -6.28
CA GLU A 527 46.87 3.54 -7.20
C GLU A 527 48.19 2.83 -6.82
N LEU A 528 48.50 2.69 -5.52
CA LEU A 528 49.66 1.93 -5.05
C LEU A 528 49.55 0.45 -5.41
N VAL A 529 48.38 -0.16 -5.20
CA VAL A 529 48.11 -1.56 -5.56
C VAL A 529 48.28 -1.77 -7.07
N GLY A 530 47.76 -0.86 -7.91
CA GLY A 530 47.93 -0.87 -9.36
C GLY A 530 49.42 -0.75 -9.77
N SER A 531 50.17 0.10 -9.09
CA SER A 531 51.63 0.29 -9.30
C SER A 531 52.43 -0.94 -8.94
N TYR A 532 52.05 -1.66 -7.89
CA TYR A 532 52.71 -2.92 -7.49
C TYR A 532 52.63 -3.98 -8.60
N GLN A 533 51.55 -4.11 -9.27
CA GLN A 533 51.35 -5.08 -10.37
C GLN A 533 52.39 -4.89 -11.50
N GLN A 534 52.83 -3.65 -11.73
CA GLN A 534 53.85 -3.35 -12.75
C GLN A 534 55.29 -3.48 -12.24
N LEU A 535 55.51 -3.33 -10.92
CA LEU A 535 56.84 -3.25 -10.31
C LEU A 535 57.07 -4.33 -9.24
N ARG A 536 56.40 -5.45 -9.34
CA ARG A 536 56.31 -6.56 -8.39
C ARG A 536 57.68 -7.09 -7.92
N GLU A 537 58.63 -7.15 -8.84
CA GLU A 537 59.98 -7.70 -8.57
C GLU A 537 60.98 -6.61 -8.18
N GLY A 538 61.88 -6.92 -7.26
CA GLY A 538 63.00 -6.07 -6.84
C GLY A 538 62.70 -5.11 -5.68
N SER A 539 63.64 -4.19 -5.42
CA SER A 539 63.60 -3.26 -4.28
C SER A 539 62.43 -2.26 -4.35
N ARG A 540 61.95 -1.92 -5.56
CA ARG A 540 60.82 -1.04 -5.73
C ARG A 540 59.50 -1.70 -5.31
N GLY A 541 59.32 -2.99 -5.60
CA GLY A 541 58.18 -3.76 -5.14
C GLY A 541 58.09 -3.81 -3.61
N VAL A 542 59.23 -3.96 -2.91
CA VAL A 542 59.30 -3.89 -1.43
C VAL A 542 58.83 -2.53 -0.93
N GLN A 543 59.32 -1.43 -1.52
CA GLN A 543 58.91 -0.06 -1.10
C GLN A 543 57.43 0.19 -1.29
N ILE A 544 56.85 -0.29 -2.41
CA ILE A 544 55.42 -0.14 -2.68
C ILE A 544 54.57 -0.94 -1.68
N VAL A 545 54.98 -2.17 -1.33
CA VAL A 545 54.24 -2.98 -0.34
C VAL A 545 54.29 -2.33 1.04
N ASN A 546 55.43 -1.77 1.47
CA ASN A 546 55.51 -1.01 2.71
C ASN A 546 54.56 0.22 2.68
N ALA A 547 54.53 0.95 1.58
CA ALA A 547 53.62 2.08 1.42
C ALA A 547 52.14 1.64 1.41
N ILE A 548 51.81 0.48 0.79
CA ILE A 548 50.47 -0.13 0.83
C ILE A 548 50.06 -0.44 2.27
N VAL A 549 50.93 -1.12 3.04
CA VAL A 549 50.67 -1.48 4.45
C VAL A 549 50.48 -0.24 5.32
N GLU A 550 51.31 0.79 5.12
CA GLU A 550 51.21 2.03 5.89
C GLU A 550 49.91 2.78 5.54
N THR A 551 49.59 2.95 4.25
CA THR A 551 48.40 3.63 3.80
C THR A 551 47.13 2.84 4.20
N ALA A 552 47.16 1.52 4.14
CA ALA A 552 46.04 0.68 4.58
C ALA A 552 45.75 0.86 6.08
N ARG A 553 46.78 0.96 6.92
CA ARG A 553 46.62 1.29 8.36
C ARG A 553 46.07 2.69 8.58
N GLN A 554 46.54 3.68 7.83
CA GLN A 554 45.99 5.06 7.88
C GLN A 554 44.52 5.11 7.48
N CYS A 555 44.09 4.20 6.62
CA CYS A 555 42.70 4.05 6.20
C CYS A 555 41.86 3.14 7.14
N ASN A 556 42.44 2.64 8.26
CA ASN A 556 41.82 1.70 9.21
C ASN A 556 41.43 0.34 8.61
N LEU A 557 42.06 -0.07 7.51
CA LEU A 557 41.82 -1.40 6.90
C LEU A 557 42.44 -2.55 7.68
N ASP A 558 43.32 -2.27 8.65
CA ASP A 558 43.89 -3.24 9.57
C ASP A 558 42.88 -3.95 10.46
N LYS A 559 41.64 -3.44 10.53
CA LYS A 559 40.50 -4.09 11.20
C LYS A 559 39.85 -5.19 10.35
N ASP A 560 39.97 -5.08 9.05
CA ASP A 560 39.31 -5.96 8.07
C ASP A 560 40.33 -6.87 7.36
N VAL A 561 41.59 -6.43 7.24
CA VAL A 561 42.65 -7.15 6.56
C VAL A 561 43.82 -7.38 7.52
N VAL A 562 44.32 -8.61 7.57
CA VAL A 562 45.54 -8.93 8.37
C VAL A 562 46.76 -8.36 7.64
N LEU A 563 47.33 -7.30 8.20
CA LEU A 563 48.51 -6.65 7.69
C LEU A 563 49.77 -7.11 8.45
N PRO A 564 50.90 -7.35 7.78
CA PRO A 564 52.12 -7.76 8.45
C PRO A 564 52.73 -6.62 9.30
N ASP A 565 53.32 -6.96 10.44
CA ASP A 565 54.14 -6.03 11.23
C ASP A 565 55.59 -5.97 10.75
N ALA A 566 56.05 -7.02 10.03
CA ALA A 566 57.39 -7.11 9.47
C ALA A 566 57.52 -6.23 8.21
N ASP A 567 58.74 -5.72 7.96
CA ASP A 567 59.07 -5.01 6.73
C ASP A 567 58.90 -5.94 5.51
N ALA A 568 58.43 -5.39 4.40
CA ALA A 568 58.17 -6.15 3.19
C ALA A 568 59.39 -6.82 2.59
N SER A 569 60.60 -6.43 2.99
CA SER A 569 61.85 -7.13 2.64
C SER A 569 62.04 -8.44 3.39
N GLU A 570 61.41 -8.60 4.57
CA GLU A 570 61.50 -9.80 5.39
C GLU A 570 60.49 -10.88 4.97
N ILE A 571 59.45 -10.49 4.23
CA ILE A 571 58.48 -11.41 3.67
C ILE A 571 58.82 -11.71 2.21
N GLY A 572 58.77 -12.99 1.82
CA GLY A 572 59.04 -13.42 0.44
C GLY A 572 58.04 -12.85 -0.58
N LEU A 573 58.32 -13.06 -1.86
CA LEU A 573 57.48 -12.57 -2.95
C LEU A 573 56.02 -13.03 -2.79
N ASP A 574 55.79 -14.32 -2.47
CA ASP A 574 54.42 -14.87 -2.26
C ASP A 574 53.73 -14.22 -1.06
N GLY A 575 54.45 -13.87 0.00
CA GLY A 575 53.91 -13.16 1.15
C GLY A 575 53.48 -11.73 0.80
N ARG A 576 54.28 -11.04 -0.02
CA ARG A 576 53.92 -9.69 -0.54
C ARG A 576 52.72 -9.72 -1.44
N ASP A 577 52.64 -10.69 -2.34
CA ASP A 577 51.49 -10.91 -3.21
C ASP A 577 50.24 -11.21 -2.40
N GLY A 578 50.33 -11.99 -1.33
CA GLY A 578 49.25 -12.29 -0.41
C GLY A 578 48.69 -11.05 0.27
N VAL A 579 49.60 -10.17 0.77
CA VAL A 579 49.21 -8.89 1.41
C VAL A 579 48.52 -7.96 0.43
N VAL A 580 49.13 -7.75 -0.75
CA VAL A 580 48.56 -6.87 -1.80
C VAL A 580 47.24 -7.41 -2.31
N GLY A 581 47.12 -8.74 -2.49
CA GLY A 581 45.86 -9.39 -2.89
C GLY A 581 44.74 -9.26 -1.84
N ALA A 582 45.11 -9.31 -0.54
CA ALA A 582 44.14 -9.12 0.54
C ALA A 582 43.61 -7.67 0.58
N VAL A 583 44.54 -6.70 0.49
CA VAL A 583 44.20 -5.27 0.44
C VAL A 583 43.37 -4.96 -0.82
N TYR A 584 43.74 -5.52 -1.97
CA TYR A 584 43.02 -5.34 -3.20
C TYR A 584 41.55 -5.86 -3.13
N ARG A 585 41.33 -7.06 -2.58
CA ARG A 585 40.01 -7.61 -2.37
C ARG A 585 39.15 -6.70 -1.49
N GLN A 586 39.72 -6.20 -0.39
CA GLN A 586 39.00 -5.28 0.50
C GLN A 586 38.66 -3.95 -0.16
N LEU A 587 39.56 -3.41 -1.00
CA LEU A 587 39.28 -2.22 -1.78
C LEU A 587 38.14 -2.46 -2.78
N MET A 588 38.15 -3.60 -3.46
CA MET A 588 37.09 -3.98 -4.39
C MET A 588 35.75 -4.16 -3.69
N GLU A 589 35.73 -4.76 -2.50
CA GLU A 589 34.53 -4.87 -1.67
C GLU A 589 33.97 -3.48 -1.32
N ILE A 590 34.83 -2.57 -0.87
CA ILE A 590 34.43 -1.19 -0.52
C ILE A 590 33.92 -0.46 -1.77
N GLU A 591 34.64 -0.54 -2.87
CA GLU A 591 34.28 0.11 -4.14
C GLU A 591 32.94 -0.40 -4.70
N SER A 592 32.65 -1.69 -4.54
CA SER A 592 31.43 -2.32 -5.02
C SER A 592 30.22 -2.14 -4.11
N ARG A 593 30.40 -1.62 -2.89
CA ARG A 593 29.27 -1.34 -1.98
C ARG A 593 28.31 -0.36 -2.64
N LEU A 594 27.04 -0.76 -2.68
CA LEU A 594 25.98 0.09 -3.20
C LEU A 594 25.57 1.12 -2.14
N LEU A 595 25.71 2.38 -2.48
CA LEU A 595 25.28 3.51 -1.65
C LEU A 595 24.18 4.27 -2.39
N PRO A 596 23.07 4.65 -1.71
CA PRO A 596 22.07 5.48 -2.31
C PRO A 596 22.60 6.87 -2.64
N CYS A 597 22.28 7.38 -3.84
CA CYS A 597 22.73 8.67 -4.33
C CYS A 597 21.70 9.76 -4.02
N GLY A 598 21.92 10.51 -2.94
CA GLY A 598 21.06 11.62 -2.55
C GLY A 598 19.76 11.21 -1.86
N LEU A 599 18.77 12.10 -1.89
CA LEU A 599 17.46 11.92 -1.29
C LEU A 599 16.39 12.12 -2.37
N HIS A 600 15.35 11.29 -2.31
CA HIS A 600 14.16 11.44 -3.17
C HIS A 600 13.33 12.66 -2.74
N THR A 601 12.74 13.37 -3.69
CA THR A 601 11.79 14.45 -3.47
C THR A 601 10.55 14.20 -4.32
N ILE A 602 9.37 14.13 -3.73
CA ILE A 602 8.10 13.92 -4.45
C ILE A 602 7.90 14.96 -5.57
N GLY A 603 7.40 14.51 -6.70
CA GLY A 603 7.15 15.40 -7.85
C GLY A 603 8.39 15.94 -8.54
N LYS A 604 9.59 15.42 -8.20
CA LYS A 604 10.83 15.74 -8.86
C LYS A 604 11.29 14.54 -9.67
N PRO A 605 11.19 14.60 -11.01
CA PRO A 605 11.67 13.50 -11.84
C PRO A 605 13.18 13.34 -11.68
N PRO A 606 13.71 12.10 -11.80
CA PRO A 606 15.13 11.85 -11.73
C PRO A 606 15.88 12.57 -12.86
N THR A 607 17.13 12.93 -12.61
CA THR A 607 18.05 13.34 -13.67
C THR A 607 18.34 12.16 -14.61
N ALA A 608 18.91 12.46 -15.78
CA ALA A 608 19.26 11.41 -16.74
C ALA A 608 20.26 10.38 -16.14
N GLU A 609 21.22 10.84 -15.32
CA GLU A 609 22.18 9.96 -14.66
C GLU A 609 21.54 9.09 -13.58
N GLU A 610 20.65 9.64 -12.75
CA GLU A 610 19.88 8.87 -11.76
C GLU A 610 18.98 7.83 -12.43
N ALA A 611 18.31 8.21 -13.53
CA ALA A 611 17.49 7.27 -14.32
C ALA A 611 18.33 6.14 -14.92
N ILE A 612 19.52 6.44 -15.46
CA ILE A 612 20.46 5.44 -15.98
C ILE A 612 20.87 4.48 -14.85
N ALA A 613 21.27 4.99 -13.70
CA ALA A 613 21.70 4.17 -12.57
C ALA A 613 20.58 3.23 -12.09
N THR A 614 19.36 3.74 -11.93
CA THR A 614 18.19 2.92 -11.57
C THR A 614 17.92 1.82 -12.61
N LEU A 615 17.92 2.17 -13.90
CA LEU A 615 17.62 1.22 -14.96
C LEU A 615 18.74 0.19 -15.16
N VAL A 616 19.99 0.52 -14.90
CA VAL A 616 21.10 -0.46 -14.91
C VAL A 616 20.89 -1.51 -13.81
N ASN A 617 20.51 -1.07 -12.60
CA ASN A 617 20.20 -2.00 -11.51
C ASN A 617 18.99 -2.89 -11.85
N ILE A 618 17.96 -2.33 -12.49
CA ILE A 618 16.79 -3.11 -12.97
C ILE A 618 17.21 -4.11 -14.06
N ALA A 619 18.06 -3.69 -14.99
CA ALA A 619 18.54 -4.54 -16.09
C ALA A 619 19.46 -5.68 -15.62
N ALA A 620 20.05 -5.57 -14.44
CA ALA A 620 20.91 -6.61 -13.87
C ALA A 620 20.13 -7.81 -13.29
N LEU A 621 18.81 -7.69 -13.10
CA LEU A 621 17.99 -8.71 -12.48
C LEU A 621 17.37 -9.66 -13.52
N GLU A 622 17.50 -10.97 -13.29
CA GLU A 622 16.74 -11.99 -14.01
C GLU A 622 15.27 -11.98 -13.55
N ARG A 623 14.34 -12.08 -14.51
CA ARG A 623 12.89 -12.16 -14.25
C ARG A 623 12.31 -13.32 -15.05
N GLU A 624 12.51 -14.53 -14.55
CA GLU A 624 12.10 -15.78 -15.21
C GLU A 624 10.59 -15.83 -15.46
N GLU A 625 9.78 -15.35 -14.50
CA GLU A 625 8.31 -15.31 -14.60
C GLU A 625 7.84 -14.43 -15.76
N ASP A 626 8.54 -13.34 -16.06
CA ASP A 626 8.26 -12.44 -17.19
C ASP A 626 9.00 -12.88 -18.48
N GLY A 627 9.84 -13.89 -18.37
CA GLY A 627 10.73 -14.36 -19.45
C GLY A 627 11.73 -13.28 -19.87
N LEU A 628 12.19 -12.43 -18.94
CA LEU A 628 13.18 -11.38 -19.17
C LEU A 628 14.54 -11.80 -18.62
N ARG A 629 15.54 -11.75 -19.49
CA ARG A 629 16.94 -12.05 -19.18
C ARG A 629 17.66 -10.80 -18.68
N SER A 630 18.62 -10.97 -17.76
CA SER A 630 19.45 -9.86 -17.31
C SER A 630 20.42 -9.40 -18.41
N LEU A 631 20.68 -8.09 -18.46
CA LEU A 631 21.64 -7.53 -19.43
C LEU A 631 23.06 -8.07 -19.23
N PRO A 632 23.61 -8.18 -18.00
CA PRO A 632 24.89 -8.83 -17.76
C PRO A 632 24.92 -10.29 -18.24
N GLY A 633 23.82 -11.04 -18.03
CA GLY A 633 23.68 -12.42 -18.48
C GLY A 633 23.77 -12.55 -20.01
N LEU A 634 23.01 -11.72 -20.74
CA LEU A 634 23.04 -11.69 -22.21
C LEU A 634 24.42 -11.35 -22.76
N LEU A 635 25.12 -10.38 -22.13
CA LEU A 635 26.48 -10.03 -22.52
C LEU A 635 27.46 -11.15 -22.24
N ALA A 636 27.41 -11.80 -21.08
CA ALA A 636 28.27 -12.93 -20.73
C ALA A 636 28.10 -14.10 -21.70
N GLU A 637 26.88 -14.46 -22.02
CA GLU A 637 26.57 -15.53 -22.97
C GLU A 637 27.06 -15.26 -24.38
N SER A 638 27.01 -14.01 -24.82
CA SER A 638 27.59 -13.61 -26.12
C SER A 638 29.09 -13.87 -26.23
N ARG A 639 29.75 -14.10 -25.10
CA ARG A 639 31.16 -14.49 -24.96
C ARG A 639 31.33 -15.97 -24.61
N GLY A 640 30.24 -16.76 -24.64
CA GLY A 640 30.26 -18.17 -24.30
C GLY A 640 30.52 -18.49 -22.82
N ARG A 641 30.22 -17.53 -21.90
CA ARG A 641 30.39 -17.64 -20.44
C ARG A 641 29.02 -17.45 -19.75
N THR A 642 28.90 -17.97 -18.55
CA THR A 642 27.78 -17.62 -17.67
C THR A 642 28.15 -16.45 -16.78
N ILE A 643 27.18 -15.58 -16.45
CA ILE A 643 27.43 -14.43 -15.57
C ILE A 643 27.85 -14.91 -14.16
N ALA A 644 27.30 -16.04 -13.69
CA ALA A 644 27.65 -16.64 -12.41
C ALA A 644 29.11 -17.07 -12.34
N ASP A 645 29.68 -17.67 -13.42
CA ASP A 645 31.09 -18.03 -13.47
C ASP A 645 31.98 -16.79 -13.47
N ILE A 646 31.57 -15.72 -14.15
CA ILE A 646 32.31 -14.47 -14.16
C ILE A 646 32.30 -13.81 -12.78
N TYR A 647 31.18 -13.78 -12.10
CA TYR A 647 31.09 -13.24 -10.74
C TYR A 647 31.93 -14.04 -9.77
N LYS A 648 31.86 -15.38 -9.84
CA LYS A 648 32.71 -16.25 -9.03
C LYS A 648 34.21 -16.02 -9.31
N GLY A 649 34.61 -15.94 -10.59
CA GLY A 649 36.00 -15.65 -10.95
C GLY A 649 36.45 -14.26 -10.51
N ASN A 650 35.55 -13.26 -10.55
CA ASN A 650 35.79 -11.93 -10.03
C ASN A 650 36.04 -11.96 -8.51
N ASP A 651 35.20 -12.67 -7.76
CA ASP A 651 35.33 -12.82 -6.30
C ASP A 651 36.59 -13.61 -5.90
N ASP A 652 36.98 -14.59 -6.74
CA ASP A 652 38.22 -15.35 -6.57
C ASP A 652 39.47 -14.56 -7.03
N GLY A 653 39.30 -13.36 -7.59
CA GLY A 653 40.38 -12.48 -8.05
C GLY A 653 41.03 -12.94 -9.36
N VAL A 654 40.32 -13.68 -10.21
CA VAL A 654 40.79 -14.09 -11.54
C VAL A 654 40.78 -12.87 -12.45
N LEU A 655 41.95 -12.35 -12.80
CA LEU A 655 42.13 -11.09 -13.54
C LEU A 655 41.25 -10.98 -14.82
N VAL A 656 41.15 -12.06 -15.57
CA VAL A 656 40.34 -12.07 -16.82
C VAL A 656 38.86 -11.88 -16.51
N ASP A 657 38.36 -12.47 -15.43
CA ASP A 657 36.97 -12.35 -15.01
C ASP A 657 36.69 -11.00 -14.37
N VAL A 658 37.64 -10.45 -13.61
CA VAL A 658 37.59 -9.08 -13.06
C VAL A 658 37.49 -8.06 -14.20
N GLU A 659 38.33 -8.16 -15.23
CA GLU A 659 38.33 -7.25 -16.36
C GLU A 659 37.05 -7.42 -17.23
N LEU A 660 36.58 -8.64 -17.41
CA LEU A 660 35.35 -8.92 -18.15
C LEU A 660 34.13 -8.40 -17.38
N ASN A 661 34.04 -8.60 -16.07
CA ASN A 661 32.97 -8.07 -15.23
C ASN A 661 32.91 -6.55 -15.29
N ARG A 662 34.06 -5.88 -15.20
CA ARG A 662 34.15 -4.42 -15.35
C ARG A 662 33.64 -3.98 -16.71
N THR A 663 34.09 -4.64 -17.78
CA THR A 663 33.66 -4.33 -19.15
C THR A 663 32.15 -4.51 -19.33
N ILE A 664 31.58 -5.61 -18.80
CA ILE A 664 30.12 -5.84 -18.82
C ILE A 664 29.37 -4.71 -18.11
N THR A 665 29.84 -4.29 -16.93
CA THR A 665 29.22 -3.19 -16.17
C THR A 665 29.23 -1.87 -16.94
N GLU A 666 30.37 -1.53 -17.58
CA GLU A 666 30.52 -0.33 -18.41
C GLU A 666 29.59 -0.39 -19.63
N VAL A 667 29.47 -1.55 -20.28
CA VAL A 667 28.60 -1.75 -21.45
C VAL A 667 27.12 -1.68 -21.06
N CYS A 668 26.72 -2.24 -19.90
CA CYS A 668 25.39 -2.10 -19.39
C CYS A 668 25.01 -0.62 -19.21
N ARG A 669 25.89 0.15 -18.56
CA ARG A 669 25.67 1.60 -18.40
C ARG A 669 25.62 2.35 -19.72
N ALA A 670 26.50 2.01 -20.67
CA ALA A 670 26.51 2.63 -22.01
C ALA A 670 25.26 2.31 -22.82
N ALA A 671 24.79 1.06 -22.81
CA ALA A 671 23.59 0.64 -23.53
C ALA A 671 22.32 1.28 -22.96
N VAL A 672 22.14 1.25 -21.64
CA VAL A 672 21.03 1.93 -20.95
C VAL A 672 21.12 3.44 -21.16
N GLY A 673 22.32 4.02 -21.05
CA GLY A 673 22.58 5.43 -21.30
C GLY A 673 22.22 5.88 -22.72
N ALA A 674 22.47 5.03 -23.73
CA ALA A 674 22.04 5.29 -25.11
C ALA A 674 20.51 5.36 -25.24
N MET A 675 19.78 4.49 -24.53
CA MET A 675 18.31 4.53 -24.48
C MET A 675 17.79 5.81 -23.81
N VAL A 676 18.27 6.12 -22.61
CA VAL A 676 17.83 7.30 -21.85
C VAL A 676 18.13 8.58 -22.65
N LYS A 677 19.33 8.72 -23.22
CA LYS A 677 19.71 9.88 -24.05
C LYS A 677 18.81 10.05 -25.28
N ALA A 678 18.31 8.96 -25.87
CA ALA A 678 17.40 9.04 -27.00
C ALA A 678 16.04 9.68 -26.66
N VAL A 679 15.66 9.70 -25.38
CA VAL A 679 14.38 10.24 -24.88
C VAL A 679 14.55 11.48 -23.96
N THR A 680 15.79 11.90 -23.72
CA THR A 680 16.09 13.08 -22.88
C THR A 680 16.06 14.35 -23.74
N GLY A 681 15.42 15.42 -23.22
CA GLY A 681 15.36 16.71 -23.87
C GLY A 681 16.68 17.50 -23.76
N ALA A 682 16.80 18.61 -24.49
CA ALA A 682 17.97 19.47 -24.49
C ALA A 682 18.25 20.16 -23.12
N ASP A 683 17.25 20.17 -22.24
CA ASP A 683 17.31 20.71 -20.87
C ASP A 683 17.83 19.68 -19.84
N GLY A 684 18.23 18.49 -20.29
CA GLY A 684 18.72 17.40 -19.43
C GLY A 684 17.63 16.70 -18.63
N ARG A 685 16.36 17.09 -18.80
CA ARG A 685 15.22 16.38 -18.20
C ARG A 685 14.76 15.27 -19.12
N VAL A 686 14.41 14.13 -18.53
CA VAL A 686 13.78 13.04 -19.27
C VAL A 686 12.38 13.50 -19.68
N THR A 687 12.28 14.13 -20.84
CA THR A 687 10.99 14.49 -21.44
C THR A 687 10.61 13.34 -22.36
N LEU A 688 9.66 12.52 -21.92
CA LEU A 688 9.06 11.50 -22.76
C LEU A 688 8.37 12.19 -23.94
N ARG A 689 9.09 12.30 -25.03
CA ARG A 689 8.50 12.79 -26.29
C ARG A 689 7.52 11.73 -26.77
N GLN A 690 6.24 11.89 -26.43
CA GLN A 690 5.12 11.08 -26.97
C GLN A 690 5.09 11.08 -28.53
N ASN A 691 5.87 11.95 -29.16
CA ASN A 691 5.80 12.22 -30.59
C ASN A 691 6.61 11.27 -31.49
N PHE A 692 7.39 10.32 -30.93
CA PHE A 692 8.17 9.41 -31.79
C PHE A 692 7.68 7.95 -31.80
N ALA A 693 6.82 7.53 -30.87
CA ALA A 693 6.27 6.16 -30.88
C ALA A 693 5.52 5.86 -32.19
N TRP A 694 4.79 6.84 -32.73
CA TRP A 694 4.12 6.69 -34.03
C TRP A 694 5.09 6.61 -35.20
N LEU A 695 6.23 7.32 -35.14
CA LEU A 695 7.25 7.29 -36.20
C LEU A 695 8.00 5.95 -36.20
N PHE A 696 8.33 5.41 -35.03
CA PHE A 696 8.93 4.07 -34.93
C PHE A 696 7.95 3.00 -35.39
N ALA A 697 6.68 3.04 -34.95
CA ALA A 697 5.64 2.13 -35.43
C ALA A 697 5.38 2.27 -36.96
N LEU A 698 5.50 3.48 -37.50
CA LEU A 698 5.39 3.71 -38.94
C LEU A 698 6.59 3.16 -39.70
N LEU A 699 7.81 3.35 -39.23
CA LEU A 699 9.03 2.84 -39.80
C LEU A 699 9.08 1.30 -39.77
N GLU A 700 8.68 0.67 -38.67
CA GLU A 700 8.50 -0.78 -38.57
C GLU A 700 7.46 -1.30 -39.57
N LYS A 701 6.34 -0.59 -39.73
CA LYS A 701 5.30 -0.93 -40.72
C LYS A 701 5.77 -0.87 -42.17
N PHE A 702 6.81 -0.09 -42.43
CA PHE A 702 7.48 0.00 -43.76
C PHE A 702 8.74 -0.87 -43.87
N GLY A 703 9.00 -1.75 -42.86
CA GLY A 703 10.14 -2.69 -42.92
C GLY A 703 11.52 -2.07 -42.66
N PHE A 704 11.58 -0.83 -42.14
CA PHE A 704 12.81 -0.21 -41.71
C PHE A 704 13.16 -0.61 -40.29
N GLN A 705 14.05 -1.58 -40.13
CA GLN A 705 14.71 -1.83 -38.82
C GLN A 705 15.82 -0.79 -38.63
N LEU A 706 15.57 0.23 -37.84
CA LEU A 706 16.64 1.09 -37.34
C LEU A 706 17.48 0.29 -36.34
N PRO A 707 18.82 0.30 -36.44
CA PRO A 707 19.66 -0.33 -35.46
C PRO A 707 19.37 0.32 -34.08
N SER A 708 18.98 -0.48 -33.14
CA SER A 708 18.70 0.00 -31.77
C SER A 708 19.98 0.62 -31.19
N PRO A 709 19.91 1.82 -30.58
CA PRO A 709 21.08 2.48 -30.01
C PRO A 709 21.83 1.61 -29.00
N TRP A 710 21.09 0.83 -28.24
CA TRP A 710 21.64 -0.10 -27.23
C TRP A 710 22.37 -1.28 -27.88
N LEU A 711 21.83 -1.86 -28.93
CA LEU A 711 22.52 -2.92 -29.68
C LEU A 711 23.83 -2.41 -30.30
N SER A 712 23.80 -1.18 -30.84
CA SER A 712 25.00 -0.53 -31.39
C SER A 712 26.05 -0.31 -30.28
N ALA A 713 25.66 0.07 -29.09
CA ALA A 713 26.55 0.24 -27.93
C ALA A 713 27.20 -1.11 -27.54
N CYS A 714 26.41 -2.17 -27.40
CA CYS A 714 26.93 -3.52 -27.09
C CYS A 714 27.92 -4.03 -28.14
N ARG A 715 27.59 -3.88 -29.43
CA ARG A 715 28.46 -4.33 -30.52
C ARG A 715 29.76 -3.54 -30.59
N ALA A 716 29.71 -2.23 -30.42
CA ALA A 716 30.88 -1.36 -30.43
C ALA A 716 31.85 -1.69 -29.26
N ALA A 717 31.32 -2.13 -28.14
CA ALA A 717 32.08 -2.55 -26.97
C ALA A 717 32.60 -4.01 -27.06
N GLY A 718 32.47 -4.66 -28.23
CA GLY A 718 33.00 -5.99 -28.46
C GLY A 718 32.10 -7.16 -28.10
N PHE A 719 30.78 -6.94 -28.04
CA PHE A 719 29.77 -8.00 -27.84
C PHE A 719 28.89 -8.20 -29.08
N PRO A 720 29.46 -8.64 -30.22
CA PRO A 720 28.72 -8.73 -31.49
C PRO A 720 27.69 -9.85 -31.53
N GLY A 721 27.87 -10.88 -30.67
CA GLY A 721 27.01 -12.08 -30.59
C GLY A 721 25.85 -11.97 -29.64
N VAL A 722 25.55 -10.78 -29.09
CA VAL A 722 24.41 -10.61 -28.16
C VAL A 722 23.08 -10.84 -28.91
N ASP A 723 22.16 -11.60 -28.26
CA ASP A 723 20.86 -11.89 -28.85
C ASP A 723 20.01 -10.62 -28.92
N GLN A 724 19.72 -10.21 -30.16
CA GLN A 724 18.97 -8.99 -30.42
C GLN A 724 17.52 -9.08 -29.94
N ALA A 725 16.85 -10.23 -30.09
CA ALA A 725 15.45 -10.37 -29.72
C ALA A 725 15.27 -10.27 -28.23
N GLU A 726 16.12 -10.95 -27.45
CA GLU A 726 16.12 -10.87 -25.99
C GLU A 726 16.50 -9.46 -25.51
N LEU A 727 17.48 -8.83 -26.17
CA LEU A 727 17.87 -7.46 -25.86
C LEU A 727 16.73 -6.46 -26.11
N ASP A 728 16.05 -6.55 -27.24
CA ASP A 728 14.95 -5.66 -27.60
C ASP A 728 13.75 -5.85 -26.66
N LYS A 729 13.49 -7.09 -26.20
CA LYS A 729 12.47 -7.40 -25.18
C LYS A 729 12.82 -6.74 -23.84
N LEU A 730 14.06 -6.89 -23.36
CA LEU A 730 14.54 -6.25 -22.14
C LEU A 730 14.44 -4.72 -22.22
N PHE A 731 14.92 -4.14 -23.32
CA PHE A 731 14.87 -2.68 -23.49
C PHE A 731 13.45 -2.13 -23.67
N GLY A 732 12.53 -2.91 -24.20
CA GLY A 732 11.09 -2.61 -24.16
C GLY A 732 10.56 -2.48 -22.73
N TYR A 733 10.94 -3.40 -21.86
CA TYR A 733 10.61 -3.35 -20.44
C TYR A 733 11.30 -2.18 -19.71
N LEU A 734 12.60 -1.96 -19.95
CA LEU A 734 13.32 -0.83 -19.36
C LEU A 734 12.74 0.53 -19.77
N ARG A 735 12.24 0.63 -20.99
CA ARG A 735 11.52 1.83 -21.45
C ARG A 735 10.22 2.03 -20.67
N PHE A 736 9.44 0.99 -20.48
CA PHE A 736 8.25 1.04 -19.61
C PHE A 736 8.63 1.50 -18.18
N CYS A 737 9.69 0.93 -17.59
CA CYS A 737 10.19 1.37 -16.28
C CYS A 737 10.57 2.85 -16.26
N LEU A 738 11.27 3.33 -17.30
CA LEU A 738 11.64 4.75 -17.42
C LEU A 738 10.39 5.65 -17.47
N GLU A 739 9.37 5.24 -18.22
CA GLU A 739 8.09 5.94 -18.29
C GLU A 739 7.42 6.04 -16.91
N GLN A 740 7.44 4.96 -16.14
CA GLN A 740 6.90 4.96 -14.77
C GLN A 740 7.72 5.84 -13.80
N ILE A 741 9.04 5.75 -13.84
CA ILE A 741 9.94 6.54 -12.98
C ILE A 741 9.81 8.05 -13.25
N CYS A 742 9.58 8.43 -14.50
CA CYS A 742 9.46 9.83 -14.90
C CYS A 742 8.02 10.37 -14.79
N ALA A 743 7.03 9.49 -14.69
CA ALA A 743 5.66 9.89 -14.44
C ALA A 743 5.52 10.30 -12.97
N ASP A 744 4.94 11.47 -12.71
CA ASP A 744 4.69 11.98 -11.36
C ASP A 744 3.52 11.22 -10.70
N MET A 745 3.66 9.90 -10.58
CA MET A 745 2.60 9.02 -10.06
C MET A 745 2.38 9.20 -8.57
N GLU A 746 3.43 9.51 -7.82
CA GLU A 746 3.39 9.69 -6.37
C GLU A 746 2.53 10.89 -5.99
N MET A 747 2.82 12.06 -6.56
CA MET A 747 2.06 13.29 -6.31
C MET A 747 0.63 13.16 -6.81
N GLN A 748 0.42 12.54 -7.99
CA GLN A 748 -0.91 12.30 -8.52
C GLN A 748 -1.74 11.36 -7.62
N SER A 749 -1.14 10.26 -7.13
CA SER A 749 -1.80 9.32 -6.22
C SER A 749 -2.14 9.98 -4.89
N LEU A 750 -1.24 10.80 -4.36
CA LEU A 750 -1.49 11.58 -3.14
C LEU A 750 -2.70 12.51 -3.29
N LEU A 751 -2.74 13.30 -4.35
CA LEU A 751 -3.82 14.25 -4.59
C LEU A 751 -5.15 13.53 -4.88
N LYS A 752 -5.13 12.42 -5.61
CA LYS A 752 -6.31 11.56 -5.83
C LYS A 752 -6.88 11.04 -4.51
N ALA A 753 -6.01 10.52 -3.63
CA ALA A 753 -6.45 10.05 -2.32
C ALA A 753 -7.07 11.18 -1.48
N LEU A 754 -6.47 12.38 -1.49
CA LEU A 754 -7.01 13.57 -0.82
C LEU A 754 -8.33 14.07 -1.43
N ASP A 755 -8.62 13.68 -2.67
CA ASP A 755 -9.89 13.98 -3.34
C ASP A 755 -10.90 12.83 -3.25
N GLY A 756 -10.65 11.82 -2.42
CA GLY A 756 -11.54 10.67 -2.24
C GLY A 756 -11.68 9.84 -3.52
N GLU A 757 -10.59 9.66 -4.26
CA GLU A 757 -10.52 8.83 -5.44
C GLU A 757 -9.88 7.47 -5.13
N TYR A 758 -10.06 6.50 -6.03
CA TYR A 758 -9.42 5.20 -5.93
C TYR A 758 -7.92 5.31 -6.22
N VAL A 759 -7.12 4.74 -5.31
CA VAL A 759 -5.65 4.63 -5.43
C VAL A 759 -5.26 3.17 -5.27
N LEU A 760 -4.46 2.67 -6.21
CA LEU A 760 -3.93 1.31 -6.21
C LEU A 760 -2.40 1.37 -6.19
#